data_5dc52a2a4a6a69473f8f34a51492a648
#
_entry.id   5dc52a2a4a6a69473f8f34a51492a648
#
_cell.length_a   1.000
_cell.length_b   1.000
_cell.length_c   1.000
_cell.angle_alpha   90.00
_cell.angle_beta   90.00
_cell.angle_gamma   90.00
#
_symmetry.space_group_name_H-M   'P 1'
#
loop_
_entity.id
_entity.type
_entity.pdbx_description
1 polymer ?
#
loop_
_entity_poly.entity_id
_entity_poly.type
_entity_poly.pdbx_seq_one_letter_code
_entity_poly.pdbx_strand_id
1 'polypeptide(L)'
;MVRFAVKTLEFDKVKALLASKTATSLGKAQALAIRTESEFSIVKRLQEETAEALRLLDEGKRFPFGGAHNIVAAVKHAQLGAVLEAETLMEIGSTAAAIRQIKTFLQEESELAPTLAAYAEALQPLPRLEKQLENAISEKGEIKDSASTKLGGLRTGIQIAKNRVREQLEKVLHDPNNQKYFQDALVTMRGDRYVIPIKQEYKLNFPGVVHDQSGSGATLFIEPMAVVNLNNDIKKYMAEEKEEIERILRQLSGSVGADGDLLTAGVETLTNLDVICARAYLAQAQKAVRPMLHLGGKVEIVQGRHPLLDQSQVVPLDIELGGNFNTLLITGPNTGGKTVALKAVGLFALMAQAGLFLPARSAKMPVFRAIYADIGDEQSIEQSLSTFSGHMTNLVEILNEVRSGDLVLVDEICAGTDPNEGAALAMAMLEHLHEQGVLTMITTHYSELKTFAYGHTGMENASVEFDPVSLRPTYRLLMGVPGSSNAFNISRRLGLSEEIVENAGKLLDQEHVHMEDVLHELEGERRQYESQNKEIQMLRLESERIKQELHKQKQELDRRKNEMLRKAREQADEIYRSSRRESEAILKELRSMKADFDAKKLEAAAEAARKQLNKQFSEDAPLPEGTPLSKETAKVGQTVFLPSLRQNGTIVAVNGGDVTVQVGILKTNVPAKNCLLVKGKTKVSEDLRPKKRKGYAHDMLVTRTASTRQELDVRGMTIEEAIPTVDKGIDDALLAGLPELRIIHGKGTGALRAGLTAYLSAHRAVKRLELASLHEGGAGATVIYL
;
A
#
# COMPACT_ATOMS: atom_id res chain seq x y z
N MET A 1 -4.23 -5.14 33.55
CA MET A 1 -3.43 -3.92 33.70
C MET A 1 -3.46 -2.97 32.49
N VAL A 2 -4.17 -3.27 31.42
CA VAL A 2 -4.36 -2.37 30.27
C VAL A 2 -5.72 -1.63 30.33
N ARG A 3 -6.45 -1.72 31.46
CA ARG A 3 -7.86 -1.26 31.53
C ARG A 3 -8.06 0.23 31.27
N PHE A 4 -7.19 1.09 31.78
CA PHE A 4 -7.33 2.55 31.59
C PHE A 4 -6.90 2.99 30.21
N ALA A 5 -5.77 2.50 29.69
CA ALA A 5 -5.25 2.90 28.39
C ALA A 5 -6.17 2.54 27.23
N VAL A 6 -6.82 1.38 27.23
CA VAL A 6 -7.69 0.93 26.12
C VAL A 6 -8.84 1.90 25.85
N LYS A 7 -9.52 2.35 26.92
CA LYS A 7 -10.67 3.27 26.82
C LYS A 7 -10.19 4.69 26.49
N THR A 8 -9.19 5.17 27.23
CA THR A 8 -8.63 6.53 27.08
C THR A 8 -8.03 6.77 25.70
N LEU A 9 -7.32 5.75 25.16
CA LEU A 9 -6.73 5.77 23.82
C LEU A 9 -7.73 5.42 22.71
N GLU A 10 -9.00 5.17 23.02
CA GLU A 10 -10.04 4.83 22.06
C GLU A 10 -9.75 3.57 21.23
N PHE A 11 -9.01 2.60 21.77
CA PHE A 11 -8.67 1.37 21.07
C PHE A 11 -9.89 0.54 20.67
N ASP A 12 -11.01 0.70 21.37
CA ASP A 12 -12.28 0.06 21.02
C ASP A 12 -12.80 0.52 19.64
N LYS A 13 -12.49 1.76 19.22
CA LYS A 13 -12.79 2.22 17.85
C LYS A 13 -11.93 1.50 16.81
N VAL A 14 -10.65 1.21 17.13
CA VAL A 14 -9.77 0.42 16.25
C VAL A 14 -10.30 -1.02 16.14
N LYS A 15 -10.75 -1.62 17.27
CA LYS A 15 -11.40 -2.94 17.26
C LYS A 15 -12.67 -2.95 16.40
N ALA A 16 -13.47 -1.88 16.44
CA ALA A 16 -14.66 -1.74 15.59
C ALA A 16 -14.28 -1.65 14.10
N LEU A 17 -13.21 -0.92 13.74
CA LEU A 17 -12.68 -0.92 12.38
C LEU A 17 -12.22 -2.31 11.94
N LEU A 18 -11.49 -3.04 12.81
CA LEU A 18 -11.08 -4.42 12.55
C LEU A 18 -12.29 -5.33 12.33
N ALA A 19 -13.28 -5.25 13.23
CA ALA A 19 -14.52 -6.03 13.15
C ALA A 19 -15.33 -5.78 11.86
N SER A 20 -15.22 -4.59 11.27
CA SER A 20 -15.82 -4.29 9.98
C SER A 20 -15.16 -4.99 8.79
N LYS A 21 -13.98 -5.59 8.99
CA LYS A 21 -13.20 -6.29 7.97
C LYS A 21 -13.33 -7.81 8.05
N THR A 22 -14.01 -8.34 9.06
CA THR A 22 -14.25 -9.78 9.19
C THR A 22 -15.33 -10.26 8.22
N ALA A 23 -15.25 -11.51 7.81
CA ALA A 23 -16.21 -12.16 6.91
C ALA A 23 -17.36 -12.83 7.66
N THR A 24 -17.15 -13.25 8.92
CA THR A 24 -18.11 -14.03 9.71
C THR A 24 -18.60 -13.27 10.96
N SER A 25 -19.77 -13.65 11.46
CA SER A 25 -20.31 -13.09 12.71
C SER A 25 -19.47 -13.43 13.94
N LEU A 26 -18.87 -14.62 13.95
CA LEU A 26 -17.95 -15.06 15.03
C LEU A 26 -16.63 -14.28 14.94
N GLY A 27 -16.05 -14.14 13.76
CA GLY A 27 -14.85 -13.31 13.56
C GLY A 27 -15.09 -11.87 13.99
N LYS A 28 -16.27 -11.30 13.71
CA LYS A 28 -16.66 -9.97 14.18
C LYS A 28 -16.66 -9.87 15.70
N ALA A 29 -17.26 -10.84 16.38
CA ALA A 29 -17.30 -10.87 17.85
C ALA A 29 -15.89 -11.01 18.45
N GLN A 30 -15.05 -11.87 17.87
CA GLN A 30 -13.68 -12.07 18.32
C GLN A 30 -12.79 -10.84 18.04
N ALA A 31 -12.94 -10.16 16.91
CA ALA A 31 -12.24 -8.92 16.61
C ALA A 31 -12.55 -7.80 17.63
N LEU A 32 -13.80 -7.69 18.08
CA LEU A 32 -14.18 -6.77 19.16
C LEU A 32 -13.58 -7.17 20.52
N ALA A 33 -13.35 -8.46 20.74
CA ALA A 33 -12.77 -9.00 21.97
C ALA A 33 -11.24 -9.10 21.96
N ILE A 34 -10.56 -8.68 20.86
CA ILE A 34 -9.11 -8.80 20.73
C ILE A 34 -8.39 -8.11 21.90
N ARG A 35 -7.34 -8.76 22.38
CA ARG A 35 -6.50 -8.27 23.47
C ARG A 35 -5.09 -7.99 23.00
N THR A 36 -4.40 -7.15 23.73
CA THR A 36 -2.98 -6.87 23.52
C THR A 36 -2.15 -7.86 24.36
N GLU A 37 -1.06 -8.31 23.78
CA GLU A 37 -0.12 -9.25 24.40
C GLU A 37 1.16 -8.51 24.80
N SER A 38 1.78 -8.97 25.92
CA SER A 38 3.03 -8.38 26.42
C SER A 38 4.23 -9.31 26.26
N GLU A 39 4.01 -10.53 25.80
CA GLU A 39 5.09 -11.48 25.53
C GLU A 39 5.60 -11.32 24.10
N PHE A 40 6.90 -11.06 23.96
CA PHE A 40 7.54 -10.79 22.65
C PHE A 40 7.33 -11.92 21.64
N SER A 41 7.40 -13.18 22.08
CA SER A 41 7.22 -14.35 21.22
C SER A 41 5.81 -14.42 20.61
N ILE A 42 4.80 -14.11 21.43
CA ILE A 42 3.39 -14.09 21.01
C ILE A 42 3.13 -12.93 20.04
N VAL A 43 3.57 -11.72 20.42
CA VAL A 43 3.40 -10.53 19.55
C VAL A 43 4.09 -10.74 18.21
N LYS A 44 5.30 -11.30 18.21
CA LYS A 44 6.04 -11.61 16.97
C LYS A 44 5.26 -12.59 16.08
N ARG A 45 4.65 -13.63 16.66
CA ARG A 45 3.82 -14.59 15.93
C ARG A 45 2.57 -13.91 15.35
N LEU A 46 1.86 -13.09 16.13
CA LEU A 46 0.69 -12.36 15.67
C LEU A 46 1.03 -11.43 14.48
N GLN A 47 2.20 -10.78 14.52
CA GLN A 47 2.69 -9.94 13.43
C GLN A 47 3.07 -10.75 12.18
N GLU A 48 3.62 -11.97 12.35
CA GLU A 48 3.91 -12.87 11.24
C GLU A 48 2.64 -13.38 10.57
N GLU A 49 1.66 -13.83 11.35
CA GLU A 49 0.34 -14.23 10.84
C GLU A 49 -0.30 -13.15 9.96
N THR A 50 -0.26 -11.90 10.43
CA THR A 50 -0.78 -10.76 9.67
C THR A 50 0.03 -10.50 8.40
N ALA A 51 1.37 -10.65 8.47
CA ALA A 51 2.25 -10.46 7.32
C ALA A 51 2.01 -11.53 6.23
N GLU A 52 1.81 -12.78 6.63
CA GLU A 52 1.51 -13.87 5.70
C GLU A 52 0.15 -13.68 5.04
N ALA A 53 -0.88 -13.33 5.84
CA ALA A 53 -2.21 -13.05 5.29
C ALA A 53 -2.18 -11.86 4.31
N LEU A 54 -1.41 -10.81 4.60
CA LEU A 54 -1.28 -9.66 3.70
C LEU A 54 -0.56 -10.04 2.40
N ARG A 55 0.50 -10.86 2.46
CA ARG A 55 1.19 -11.38 1.26
C ARG A 55 0.23 -12.15 0.34
N LEU A 56 -0.61 -13.02 0.91
CA LEU A 56 -1.63 -13.74 0.14
C LEU A 56 -2.62 -12.78 -0.53
N LEU A 57 -3.08 -11.76 0.18
CA LEU A 57 -3.98 -10.74 -0.36
C LEU A 57 -3.35 -9.93 -1.50
N ASP A 58 -2.08 -9.56 -1.37
CA ASP A 58 -1.35 -8.80 -2.37
C ASP A 58 -1.11 -9.61 -3.66
N GLU A 59 -1.03 -10.95 -3.56
CA GLU A 59 -1.03 -11.87 -4.70
C GLU A 59 -2.42 -12.16 -5.27
N GLY A 60 -3.46 -11.51 -4.73
CA GLY A 60 -4.85 -11.69 -5.19
C GLY A 60 -5.53 -12.94 -4.66
N LYS A 61 -4.90 -13.67 -3.72
CA LYS A 61 -5.47 -14.85 -3.06
C LYS A 61 -6.48 -14.42 -2.00
N ARG A 62 -7.64 -15.08 -1.97
CA ARG A 62 -8.68 -14.78 -0.99
C ARG A 62 -9.08 -16.03 -0.23
N PHE A 63 -9.19 -15.91 1.09
CA PHE A 63 -9.65 -16.99 1.93
C PHE A 63 -11.13 -17.32 1.66
N PRO A 64 -11.50 -18.58 1.44
CA PRO A 64 -12.86 -18.99 1.11
C PRO A 64 -13.72 -19.17 2.39
N PHE A 65 -14.08 -18.08 3.08
CA PHE A 65 -14.97 -18.12 4.26
C PHE A 65 -16.45 -18.27 3.90
N GLY A 66 -16.82 -18.34 2.63
CA GLY A 66 -18.20 -18.50 2.20
C GLY A 66 -18.84 -19.74 2.82
N GLY A 67 -20.04 -19.58 3.38
CA GLY A 67 -20.73 -20.69 4.02
C GLY A 67 -20.36 -21.00 5.47
N ALA A 68 -19.48 -20.26 6.08
CA ALA A 68 -19.15 -20.38 7.50
C ALA A 68 -20.21 -19.67 8.37
N HIS A 69 -20.96 -20.43 9.17
CA HIS A 69 -22.02 -19.97 10.05
C HIS A 69 -21.65 -20.19 11.52
N ASN A 70 -22.34 -19.50 12.41
CA ASN A 70 -22.23 -19.73 13.86
C ASN A 70 -23.07 -20.94 14.27
N ILE A 71 -22.46 -22.12 14.21
CA ILE A 71 -23.12 -23.40 14.52
C ILE A 71 -22.86 -23.93 15.93
N VAL A 72 -22.04 -23.23 16.75
CA VAL A 72 -21.56 -23.75 18.04
C VAL A 72 -22.69 -24.15 18.98
N ALA A 73 -23.73 -23.32 19.10
CA ALA A 73 -24.90 -23.62 19.95
C ALA A 73 -25.69 -24.82 19.43
N ALA A 74 -25.92 -24.87 18.11
CA ALA A 74 -26.65 -25.96 17.47
C ALA A 74 -25.93 -27.31 17.62
N VAL A 75 -24.62 -27.32 17.39
CA VAL A 75 -23.75 -28.51 17.59
C VAL A 75 -23.85 -29.00 19.05
N LYS A 76 -23.80 -28.09 20.01
CA LYS A 76 -23.93 -28.42 21.42
C LYS A 76 -25.31 -29.03 21.78
N HIS A 77 -26.38 -28.50 21.18
CA HIS A 77 -27.72 -29.08 21.32
C HIS A 77 -27.79 -30.49 20.73
N ALA A 78 -27.19 -30.71 19.54
CA ALA A 78 -27.13 -32.03 18.93
C ALA A 78 -26.32 -33.04 19.78
N GLN A 79 -25.23 -32.65 20.40
CA GLN A 79 -24.49 -33.49 21.36
C GLN A 79 -25.32 -33.89 22.57
N LEU A 80 -26.25 -33.05 23.00
CA LEU A 80 -27.20 -33.35 24.07
C LEU A 80 -28.40 -34.17 23.61
N GLY A 81 -28.44 -34.57 22.34
CA GLY A 81 -29.51 -35.42 21.79
C GLY A 81 -30.72 -34.67 21.23
N ALA A 82 -30.64 -33.35 21.11
CA ALA A 82 -31.73 -32.58 20.51
C ALA A 82 -31.79 -32.81 18.98
N VAL A 83 -33.00 -32.75 18.45
CA VAL A 83 -33.24 -32.82 16.99
C VAL A 83 -33.18 -31.40 16.44
N LEU A 84 -32.30 -31.16 15.46
CA LEU A 84 -32.09 -29.87 14.82
C LEU A 84 -33.05 -29.72 13.62
N GLU A 85 -33.39 -28.48 13.31
CA GLU A 85 -34.18 -28.11 12.13
C GLU A 85 -33.32 -28.26 10.85
N ALA A 86 -34.00 -28.44 9.72
CA ALA A 86 -33.32 -28.68 8.44
C ALA A 86 -32.45 -27.47 8.01
N GLU A 87 -32.88 -26.25 8.26
CA GLU A 87 -32.12 -25.04 7.97
C GLU A 87 -30.80 -24.98 8.78
N THR A 88 -30.87 -25.29 10.07
CA THR A 88 -29.68 -25.37 10.95
C THR A 88 -28.71 -26.47 10.49
N LEU A 89 -29.24 -27.63 10.08
CA LEU A 89 -28.40 -28.71 9.54
C LEU A 89 -27.75 -28.32 8.21
N MET A 90 -28.43 -27.55 7.38
CA MET A 90 -27.87 -26.98 6.15
C MET A 90 -26.68 -26.03 6.45
N GLU A 91 -26.84 -25.14 7.42
CA GLU A 91 -25.77 -24.25 7.88
C GLU A 91 -24.55 -25.01 8.41
N ILE A 92 -24.80 -26.12 9.14
CA ILE A 92 -23.73 -27.02 9.60
C ILE A 92 -23.00 -27.67 8.43
N GLY A 93 -23.75 -28.14 7.43
CA GLY A 93 -23.17 -28.73 6.21
C GLY A 93 -22.32 -27.74 5.43
N SER A 94 -22.84 -26.53 5.28
CA SER A 94 -22.12 -25.41 4.64
C SER A 94 -20.82 -25.05 5.38
N THR A 95 -20.88 -25.01 6.72
CA THR A 95 -19.71 -24.72 7.57
C THR A 95 -18.68 -25.86 7.50
N ALA A 96 -19.10 -27.13 7.47
CA ALA A 96 -18.20 -28.26 7.27
C ALA A 96 -17.47 -28.19 5.92
N ALA A 97 -18.19 -27.80 4.86
CA ALA A 97 -17.59 -27.57 3.55
C ALA A 97 -16.57 -26.41 3.57
N ALA A 98 -16.86 -25.31 4.27
CA ALA A 98 -15.93 -24.20 4.45
C ALA A 98 -14.65 -24.63 5.20
N ILE A 99 -14.77 -25.45 6.24
CA ILE A 99 -13.62 -26.05 6.96
C ILE A 99 -12.72 -26.81 5.97
N ARG A 100 -13.30 -27.66 5.13
CA ARG A 100 -12.54 -28.40 4.12
C ARG A 100 -11.87 -27.51 3.09
N GLN A 101 -12.57 -26.50 2.59
CA GLN A 101 -12.05 -25.55 1.59
C GLN A 101 -10.89 -24.73 2.15
N ILE A 102 -11.01 -24.21 3.36
CA ILE A 102 -9.94 -23.45 4.04
C ILE A 102 -8.72 -24.35 4.27
N LYS A 103 -8.92 -25.62 4.70
CA LYS A 103 -7.79 -26.55 4.84
C LYS A 103 -7.04 -26.76 3.55
N THR A 104 -7.74 -27.01 2.45
CA THR A 104 -7.13 -27.18 1.12
C THR A 104 -6.38 -25.92 0.71
N PHE A 105 -7.00 -24.75 0.85
CA PHE A 105 -6.37 -23.47 0.55
C PHE A 105 -5.06 -23.26 1.34
N LEU A 106 -5.05 -23.52 2.66
CA LEU A 106 -3.86 -23.35 3.49
C LEU A 106 -2.74 -24.35 3.12
N GLN A 107 -3.09 -25.55 2.66
CA GLN A 107 -2.12 -26.54 2.19
C GLN A 107 -1.51 -26.15 0.85
N GLU A 108 -2.31 -25.64 -0.07
CA GLU A 108 -1.85 -25.15 -1.38
C GLU A 108 -0.92 -23.92 -1.24
N GLU A 109 -1.20 -23.04 -0.29
CA GLU A 109 -0.45 -21.80 -0.09
C GLU A 109 0.64 -21.92 1.01
N SER A 110 1.01 -23.13 1.41
CA SER A 110 1.95 -23.38 2.52
C SER A 110 3.35 -22.82 2.32
N GLU A 111 3.82 -22.67 1.08
CA GLU A 111 5.12 -22.03 0.78
C GLU A 111 5.12 -20.54 1.04
N LEU A 112 3.99 -19.85 0.76
CA LEU A 112 3.84 -18.40 0.94
C LEU A 112 3.46 -18.04 2.37
N ALA A 113 2.75 -18.92 3.08
CA ALA A 113 2.19 -18.67 4.39
C ALA A 113 2.41 -19.88 5.34
N PRO A 114 3.67 -20.22 5.69
CA PRO A 114 3.97 -21.40 6.52
C PRO A 114 3.38 -21.32 7.92
N THR A 115 3.29 -20.12 8.54
CA THR A 115 2.70 -19.94 9.87
C THR A 115 1.18 -20.19 9.82
N LEU A 116 0.51 -19.72 8.78
CA LEU A 116 -0.93 -19.95 8.57
C LEU A 116 -1.21 -21.39 8.17
N ALA A 117 -0.30 -22.04 7.43
CA ALA A 117 -0.43 -23.44 7.06
C ALA A 117 -0.51 -24.36 8.29
N ALA A 118 0.10 -24.01 9.42
CA ALA A 118 -0.01 -24.76 10.66
C ALA A 118 -1.46 -24.87 11.16
N TYR A 119 -2.31 -23.89 10.88
CA TYR A 119 -3.75 -23.97 11.22
C TYR A 119 -4.49 -25.07 10.47
N ALA A 120 -3.97 -25.53 9.32
CA ALA A 120 -4.57 -26.63 8.55
C ALA A 120 -4.56 -27.96 9.31
N GLU A 121 -3.62 -28.15 10.26
CA GLU A 121 -3.56 -29.36 11.07
C GLU A 121 -4.76 -29.46 12.03
N ALA A 122 -5.22 -28.32 12.56
CA ALA A 122 -6.38 -28.26 13.46
C ALA A 122 -7.72 -28.44 12.72
N LEU A 123 -7.75 -28.25 11.39
CA LEU A 123 -8.95 -28.39 10.57
C LEU A 123 -9.13 -29.86 10.14
N GLN A 124 -10.22 -30.48 10.61
CA GLN A 124 -10.57 -31.85 10.26
C GLN A 124 -11.77 -31.86 9.30
N PRO A 125 -11.59 -32.19 8.02
CA PRO A 125 -12.69 -32.31 7.06
C PRO A 125 -13.61 -33.47 7.43
N LEU A 126 -14.92 -33.26 7.26
CA LEU A 126 -15.96 -34.25 7.58
C LEU A 126 -16.75 -34.64 6.33
N PRO A 127 -16.11 -35.28 5.30
CA PRO A 127 -16.73 -35.50 4.00
C PRO A 127 -17.95 -36.42 4.06
N ARG A 128 -18.01 -37.32 5.07
CA ARG A 128 -19.19 -38.15 5.28
C ARG A 128 -20.38 -37.35 5.74
N LEU A 129 -20.19 -36.49 6.74
CA LEU A 129 -21.23 -35.60 7.26
C LEU A 129 -21.69 -34.62 6.18
N GLU A 130 -20.75 -33.95 5.48
CA GLU A 130 -21.05 -33.05 4.37
C GLU A 130 -21.99 -33.73 3.34
N LYS A 131 -21.60 -34.93 2.87
CA LYS A 131 -22.37 -35.70 1.88
C LYS A 131 -23.74 -36.14 2.41
N GLN A 132 -23.85 -36.51 3.70
CA GLN A 132 -25.11 -36.90 4.32
C GLN A 132 -26.08 -35.70 4.35
N LEU A 133 -25.59 -34.53 4.78
CA LEU A 133 -26.40 -33.31 4.84
C LEU A 133 -26.76 -32.81 3.43
N GLU A 134 -25.81 -32.77 2.51
CA GLU A 134 -26.03 -32.37 1.12
C GLU A 134 -27.07 -33.26 0.39
N ASN A 135 -27.01 -34.56 0.60
CA ASN A 135 -27.96 -35.49 -0.02
C ASN A 135 -29.38 -35.36 0.56
N ALA A 136 -29.49 -35.04 1.84
CA ALA A 136 -30.77 -34.99 2.55
C ALA A 136 -31.45 -33.62 2.51
N ILE A 137 -30.69 -32.51 2.43
CA ILE A 137 -31.22 -31.16 2.58
C ILE A 137 -30.93 -30.34 1.32
N SER A 138 -31.90 -29.53 0.90
CA SER A 138 -31.78 -28.63 -0.24
C SER A 138 -31.11 -27.31 0.19
N GLU A 139 -30.67 -26.51 -0.78
CA GLU A 139 -30.14 -25.15 -0.56
C GLU A 139 -31.17 -24.18 0.09
N LYS A 140 -32.45 -24.55 0.08
CA LYS A 140 -33.55 -23.79 0.71
C LYS A 140 -33.85 -24.25 2.14
N GLY A 141 -33.07 -25.18 2.70
CA GLY A 141 -33.31 -25.72 4.03
C GLY A 141 -34.48 -26.74 4.09
N GLU A 142 -34.93 -27.31 2.96
CA GLU A 142 -35.98 -28.30 2.92
C GLU A 142 -35.42 -29.71 2.76
N ILE A 143 -36.06 -30.70 3.36
CA ILE A 143 -35.68 -32.11 3.19
C ILE A 143 -36.02 -32.58 1.77
N LYS A 144 -35.03 -33.07 1.04
CA LYS A 144 -35.15 -33.60 -0.34
C LYS A 144 -35.93 -34.89 -0.38
N ASP A 145 -36.62 -35.14 -1.47
CA ASP A 145 -37.32 -36.43 -1.72
C ASP A 145 -36.32 -37.60 -1.72
N SER A 146 -35.09 -37.34 -2.14
CA SER A 146 -33.98 -38.30 -2.17
C SER A 146 -33.38 -38.60 -0.79
N ALA A 147 -33.79 -37.91 0.27
CA ALA A 147 -33.26 -38.12 1.63
C ALA A 147 -33.57 -39.52 2.16
N SER A 148 -34.68 -40.13 1.77
CA SER A 148 -34.95 -41.55 1.92
C SER A 148 -35.91 -42.07 0.83
N THR A 149 -35.77 -43.35 0.50
CA THR A 149 -36.70 -44.02 -0.46
C THR A 149 -38.13 -44.00 0.02
N LYS A 150 -38.37 -44.10 1.35
CA LYS A 150 -39.67 -44.02 1.99
C LYS A 150 -40.27 -42.62 1.82
N LEU A 151 -39.54 -41.54 2.07
CA LEU A 151 -40.00 -40.15 1.93
C LEU A 151 -40.41 -39.87 0.47
N GLY A 152 -39.59 -40.22 -0.50
CA GLY A 152 -39.92 -40.06 -1.92
C GLY A 152 -41.17 -40.84 -2.33
N GLY A 153 -41.35 -42.06 -1.79
CA GLY A 153 -42.56 -42.86 -2.02
C GLY A 153 -43.80 -42.22 -1.41
N LEU A 154 -43.70 -41.68 -0.17
CA LEU A 154 -44.84 -40.98 0.52
C LEU A 154 -45.26 -39.72 -0.22
N ARG A 155 -44.34 -38.86 -0.64
CA ARG A 155 -44.61 -37.63 -1.40
C ARG A 155 -45.23 -37.93 -2.76
N THR A 156 -44.72 -38.97 -3.44
CA THR A 156 -45.33 -39.45 -4.68
C THR A 156 -46.77 -39.99 -4.44
N GLY A 157 -46.99 -40.74 -3.34
CA GLY A 157 -48.27 -41.23 -2.93
C GLY A 157 -49.29 -40.13 -2.64
N ILE A 158 -48.84 -39.07 -1.93
CA ILE A 158 -49.65 -37.88 -1.66
C ILE A 158 -50.09 -37.20 -2.97
N GLN A 159 -49.15 -37.05 -3.92
CA GLN A 159 -49.46 -36.43 -5.21
C GLN A 159 -50.43 -37.23 -6.04
N ILE A 160 -50.28 -38.57 -6.09
CA ILE A 160 -51.20 -39.48 -6.77
C ILE A 160 -52.59 -39.39 -6.11
N ALA A 161 -52.68 -39.45 -4.78
CA ALA A 161 -53.94 -39.37 -4.07
C ALA A 161 -54.60 -37.98 -4.29
N LYS A 162 -53.87 -36.87 -4.25
CA LYS A 162 -54.40 -35.54 -4.57
C LYS A 162 -54.96 -35.44 -5.99
N ASN A 163 -54.29 -36.01 -6.96
CA ASN A 163 -54.76 -36.03 -8.35
C ASN A 163 -56.05 -36.85 -8.46
N ARG A 164 -56.11 -38.03 -7.82
CA ARG A 164 -57.34 -38.87 -7.80
C ARG A 164 -58.54 -38.16 -7.11
N VAL A 165 -58.28 -37.45 -6.00
CA VAL A 165 -59.30 -36.63 -5.36
C VAL A 165 -59.86 -35.59 -6.33
N ARG A 166 -58.93 -34.86 -7.02
CA ARG A 166 -59.36 -33.82 -7.99
C ARG A 166 -60.18 -34.42 -9.12
N GLU A 167 -59.75 -35.52 -9.71
CA GLU A 167 -60.52 -36.21 -10.76
C GLU A 167 -61.92 -36.66 -10.29
N GLN A 168 -62.03 -37.22 -9.05
CA GLN A 168 -63.34 -37.64 -8.51
C GLN A 168 -64.24 -36.45 -8.18
N LEU A 169 -63.66 -35.36 -7.64
CA LEU A 169 -64.41 -34.14 -7.37
C LEU A 169 -64.89 -33.47 -8.65
N GLU A 170 -64.09 -33.42 -9.71
CA GLU A 170 -64.51 -32.92 -11.01
C GLU A 170 -65.66 -33.72 -11.57
N LYS A 171 -65.67 -35.05 -11.44
CA LYS A 171 -66.83 -35.89 -11.82
C LYS A 171 -68.10 -35.55 -11.04
N VAL A 172 -67.93 -35.33 -9.72
CA VAL A 172 -69.06 -34.95 -8.85
C VAL A 172 -69.65 -33.57 -9.20
N LEU A 173 -68.77 -32.61 -9.53
CA LEU A 173 -69.11 -31.24 -9.90
C LEU A 173 -69.79 -31.16 -11.27
N HIS A 174 -69.41 -32.00 -12.23
CA HIS A 174 -69.98 -32.01 -13.59
C HIS A 174 -71.18 -32.90 -13.76
N ASP A 175 -71.61 -33.67 -12.71
CA ASP A 175 -72.78 -34.47 -12.77
C ASP A 175 -74.06 -33.53 -12.77
N PRO A 176 -74.86 -33.56 -13.82
CA PRO A 176 -76.09 -32.70 -13.93
C PRO A 176 -77.03 -32.85 -12.76
N ASN A 177 -77.09 -34.02 -12.13
CA ASN A 177 -77.97 -34.28 -10.98
C ASN A 177 -77.54 -33.52 -9.70
N ASN A 178 -76.26 -33.20 -9.60
CA ASN A 178 -75.62 -32.57 -8.42
C ASN A 178 -75.67 -31.05 -8.49
N GLN A 179 -75.71 -30.45 -9.69
CA GLN A 179 -75.60 -29.02 -9.88
C GLN A 179 -76.49 -28.13 -8.99
N LYS A 180 -77.73 -28.61 -8.72
CA LYS A 180 -78.71 -27.89 -7.86
C LYS A 180 -78.21 -27.77 -6.39
N TYR A 181 -77.37 -28.66 -5.94
CA TYR A 181 -76.91 -28.73 -4.55
C TYR A 181 -75.76 -27.75 -4.22
N PHE A 182 -74.98 -27.37 -5.21
CA PHE A 182 -73.80 -26.49 -4.98
C PHE A 182 -74.20 -25.05 -4.69
N GLN A 183 -73.51 -24.46 -3.68
CA GLN A 183 -73.60 -23.00 -3.48
C GLN A 183 -72.65 -22.36 -4.55
N ASP A 184 -71.47 -22.93 -4.70
CA ASP A 184 -70.51 -22.59 -5.74
C ASP A 184 -69.93 -23.93 -6.25
N ALA A 185 -69.84 -24.11 -7.58
CA ALA A 185 -69.28 -25.32 -8.21
C ALA A 185 -67.78 -25.29 -8.22
N LEU A 186 -67.14 -25.27 -7.03
CA LEU A 186 -65.67 -25.21 -6.83
C LEU A 186 -65.25 -26.19 -5.73
N VAL A 187 -63.99 -26.63 -5.81
CA VAL A 187 -63.34 -27.43 -4.77
C VAL A 187 -62.61 -26.49 -3.82
N THR A 188 -62.82 -26.69 -2.53
CA THR A 188 -62.05 -25.95 -1.48
C THR A 188 -61.48 -26.93 -0.46
N MET A 189 -60.64 -26.40 0.45
CA MET A 189 -60.04 -27.17 1.54
C MET A 189 -60.59 -26.71 2.88
N ARG A 190 -60.97 -27.68 3.76
CA ARG A 190 -61.29 -27.38 5.17
C ARG A 190 -60.64 -28.49 6.03
N GLY A 191 -59.89 -28.11 7.06
CA GLY A 191 -59.25 -29.10 7.94
C GLY A 191 -58.39 -30.12 7.19
N ASP A 192 -57.58 -29.67 6.21
CA ASP A 192 -56.72 -30.50 5.34
C ASP A 192 -57.47 -31.52 4.46
N ARG A 193 -58.79 -31.30 4.23
CA ARG A 193 -59.65 -32.14 3.37
C ARG A 193 -60.16 -31.36 2.18
N TYR A 194 -60.30 -32.02 1.06
CA TYR A 194 -60.95 -31.48 -0.12
C TYR A 194 -62.44 -31.61 0.04
N VAL A 195 -63.15 -30.50 -0.01
CA VAL A 195 -64.64 -30.40 0.22
C VAL A 195 -65.26 -29.55 -0.87
N ILE A 196 -66.64 -29.69 -0.99
CA ILE A 196 -67.44 -28.90 -1.91
C ILE A 196 -68.40 -28.05 -1.08
N PRO A 197 -68.59 -26.76 -1.37
CA PRO A 197 -69.62 -25.90 -0.72
C PRO A 197 -71.01 -26.26 -1.21
N ILE A 198 -71.85 -26.82 -0.31
CA ILE A 198 -73.22 -27.25 -0.55
C ILE A 198 -74.19 -26.30 0.19
N LYS A 199 -75.38 -25.96 -0.42
CA LYS A 199 -76.45 -25.20 0.24
C LYS A 199 -76.97 -25.99 1.40
N GLN A 200 -77.22 -25.36 2.53
CA GLN A 200 -77.69 -26.01 3.77
C GLN A 200 -78.97 -26.81 3.59
N GLU A 201 -79.93 -26.34 2.75
CA GLU A 201 -81.15 -26.99 2.44
C GLU A 201 -81.06 -28.41 1.82
N TYR A 202 -79.93 -28.69 1.18
CA TYR A 202 -79.70 -29.99 0.53
C TYR A 202 -78.74 -30.88 1.33
N LYS A 203 -78.50 -30.61 2.61
CA LYS A 203 -77.65 -31.44 3.49
C LYS A 203 -78.05 -32.92 3.48
N LEU A 204 -79.31 -33.26 3.50
CA LEU A 204 -79.81 -34.63 3.54
C LEU A 204 -79.79 -35.31 2.17
N ASN A 205 -79.73 -34.54 1.09
CA ASN A 205 -79.81 -35.03 -0.28
C ASN A 205 -78.42 -35.30 -0.91
N PHE A 206 -77.35 -34.71 -0.33
CA PHE A 206 -75.99 -34.87 -0.85
C PHE A 206 -75.21 -35.82 0.05
N PRO A 207 -74.76 -37.00 -0.47
CA PRO A 207 -74.00 -37.99 0.33
C PRO A 207 -72.61 -37.51 0.63
N GLY A 208 -72.32 -37.22 1.90
CA GLY A 208 -70.98 -36.76 2.30
C GLY A 208 -70.90 -36.43 3.80
N VAL A 209 -69.69 -36.13 4.26
CA VAL A 209 -69.37 -35.75 5.64
C VAL A 209 -69.20 -34.21 5.73
N VAL A 210 -69.93 -33.59 6.63
CA VAL A 210 -69.83 -32.13 6.89
C VAL A 210 -68.57 -31.88 7.72
N HIS A 211 -67.67 -31.04 7.25
CA HIS A 211 -66.42 -30.62 7.94
C HIS A 211 -66.46 -29.23 8.50
N ASP A 212 -67.26 -28.32 7.86
CA ASP A 212 -67.29 -26.94 8.26
C ASP A 212 -68.61 -26.29 7.79
N GLN A 213 -68.95 -25.14 8.34
CA GLN A 213 -70.11 -24.33 7.98
C GLN A 213 -69.74 -22.86 7.80
N SER A 214 -70.37 -22.18 6.83
CA SER A 214 -70.06 -20.74 6.64
C SER A 214 -70.54 -19.93 7.85
N GLY A 215 -69.95 -18.77 8.10
CA GLY A 215 -70.36 -17.90 9.24
C GLY A 215 -71.90 -17.49 9.26
N SER A 216 -72.59 -17.49 8.10
CA SER A 216 -73.97 -17.24 7.96
C SER A 216 -74.82 -18.49 8.13
N GLY A 217 -74.21 -19.65 8.20
CA GLY A 217 -74.89 -20.96 8.25
C GLY A 217 -75.49 -21.44 6.91
N ALA A 218 -75.46 -20.60 5.86
CA ALA A 218 -76.15 -20.90 4.59
C ALA A 218 -75.41 -21.95 3.70
N THR A 219 -74.13 -22.18 3.96
CA THR A 219 -73.29 -23.10 3.19
C THR A 219 -72.58 -24.10 4.11
N LEU A 220 -72.68 -25.36 3.74
CA LEU A 220 -71.91 -26.47 4.38
C LEU A 220 -70.77 -26.91 3.50
N PHE A 221 -69.62 -27.10 4.08
CA PHE A 221 -68.45 -27.64 3.40
C PHE A 221 -68.52 -29.18 3.58
N ILE A 222 -68.90 -29.88 2.53
CA ILE A 222 -69.16 -31.31 2.58
C ILE A 222 -68.04 -32.04 1.81
N GLU A 223 -67.50 -33.06 2.45
CA GLU A 223 -66.63 -34.06 1.80
C GLU A 223 -67.51 -35.12 1.16
N PRO A 224 -67.50 -35.21 -0.20
CA PRO A 224 -68.35 -36.22 -0.84
C PRO A 224 -67.85 -37.65 -0.47
N MET A 225 -68.82 -38.59 -0.28
CA MET A 225 -68.45 -39.99 0.05
C MET A 225 -67.48 -40.64 -0.94
N ALA A 226 -67.48 -40.21 -2.20
CA ALA A 226 -66.56 -40.66 -3.26
C ALA A 226 -65.11 -40.38 -2.99
N VAL A 227 -64.77 -39.37 -2.15
CA VAL A 227 -63.43 -38.94 -1.86
C VAL A 227 -62.97 -39.14 -0.41
N VAL A 228 -63.82 -39.55 0.49
CA VAL A 228 -63.54 -39.77 1.92
C VAL A 228 -62.33 -40.69 2.12
N ASN A 229 -62.23 -41.80 1.44
CA ASN A 229 -61.12 -42.73 1.56
C ASN A 229 -59.81 -42.08 1.02
N LEU A 230 -59.86 -41.39 -0.12
CA LEU A 230 -58.72 -40.73 -0.72
C LEU A 230 -58.20 -39.61 0.19
N ASN A 231 -59.07 -38.77 0.79
CA ASN A 231 -58.65 -37.75 1.78
C ASN A 231 -58.07 -38.41 3.05
N ASN A 232 -58.62 -39.56 3.48
CA ASN A 232 -58.00 -40.31 4.59
C ASN A 232 -56.63 -40.83 4.24
N ASP A 233 -56.44 -41.35 3.00
CA ASP A 233 -55.11 -41.78 2.53
C ASP A 233 -54.13 -40.62 2.47
N ILE A 234 -54.55 -39.43 1.97
CA ILE A 234 -53.71 -38.23 1.97
C ILE A 234 -53.29 -37.90 3.40
N LYS A 235 -54.22 -37.86 4.35
CA LYS A 235 -53.93 -37.54 5.75
C LYS A 235 -52.98 -38.54 6.40
N LYS A 236 -53.18 -39.84 6.10
CA LYS A 236 -52.27 -40.90 6.54
C LYS A 236 -50.86 -40.73 5.97
N TYR A 237 -50.74 -40.52 4.66
CA TYR A 237 -49.44 -40.28 4.05
C TYR A 237 -48.73 -39.00 4.55
N MET A 238 -49.46 -37.92 4.81
CA MET A 238 -48.92 -36.70 5.41
C MET A 238 -48.44 -36.90 6.85
N ALA A 239 -49.17 -37.74 7.64
CA ALA A 239 -48.69 -38.10 8.98
C ALA A 239 -47.41 -38.95 8.92
N GLU A 240 -47.40 -39.98 8.04
CA GLU A 240 -46.22 -40.82 7.82
C GLU A 240 -45.01 -40.04 7.24
N GLU A 241 -45.26 -39.01 6.37
CA GLU A 241 -44.26 -38.07 5.87
C GLU A 241 -43.62 -37.31 7.02
N LYS A 242 -44.45 -36.74 7.91
CA LYS A 242 -43.95 -35.99 9.08
C LYS A 242 -43.07 -36.86 9.99
N GLU A 243 -43.54 -38.09 10.30
CA GLU A 243 -42.75 -39.01 11.10
C GLU A 243 -41.43 -39.39 10.44
N GLU A 244 -41.44 -39.59 9.13
CA GLU A 244 -40.20 -39.92 8.38
C GLU A 244 -39.25 -38.75 8.33
N ILE A 245 -39.74 -37.51 8.16
CA ILE A 245 -38.92 -36.30 8.22
C ILE A 245 -38.27 -36.17 9.62
N GLU A 246 -39.06 -36.35 10.69
CA GLU A 246 -38.53 -36.30 12.04
C GLU A 246 -37.45 -37.37 12.30
N ARG A 247 -37.67 -38.59 11.76
CA ARG A 247 -36.66 -39.67 11.83
C ARG A 247 -35.38 -39.29 11.13
N ILE A 248 -35.48 -38.71 9.92
CA ILE A 248 -34.31 -38.26 9.14
C ILE A 248 -33.59 -37.16 9.90
N LEU A 249 -34.27 -36.12 10.39
CA LEU A 249 -33.70 -35.03 11.16
C LEU A 249 -32.99 -35.55 12.41
N ARG A 250 -33.60 -36.49 13.15
CA ARG A 250 -33.01 -37.12 14.34
C ARG A 250 -31.71 -37.88 13.98
N GLN A 251 -31.70 -38.61 12.87
CA GLN A 251 -30.51 -39.33 12.41
C GLN A 251 -29.38 -38.36 12.04
N LEU A 252 -29.69 -37.31 11.27
CA LEU A 252 -28.72 -36.30 10.87
C LEU A 252 -28.17 -35.51 12.08
N SER A 253 -29.04 -35.13 13.02
CA SER A 253 -28.64 -34.46 14.26
C SER A 253 -27.72 -35.36 15.11
N GLY A 254 -28.01 -36.68 15.15
CA GLY A 254 -27.13 -37.64 15.82
C GLY A 254 -25.74 -37.69 15.16
N SER A 255 -25.65 -37.66 13.83
CA SER A 255 -24.37 -37.58 13.10
C SER A 255 -23.61 -36.32 13.40
N VAL A 256 -24.31 -35.14 13.45
CA VAL A 256 -23.71 -33.85 13.86
C VAL A 256 -23.19 -33.91 15.30
N GLY A 257 -23.96 -34.49 16.23
CA GLY A 257 -23.56 -34.63 17.62
C GLY A 257 -22.30 -35.50 17.78
N ALA A 258 -22.19 -36.60 17.00
CA ALA A 258 -21.02 -37.47 17.01
C ALA A 258 -19.72 -36.76 16.57
N ASP A 259 -19.80 -35.86 15.57
CA ASP A 259 -18.68 -35.08 15.06
C ASP A 259 -18.55 -33.70 15.70
N GLY A 260 -19.29 -33.42 16.78
CA GLY A 260 -19.49 -32.10 17.38
C GLY A 260 -18.21 -31.43 17.87
N ASP A 261 -17.28 -32.18 18.46
CA ASP A 261 -16.00 -31.62 18.93
C ASP A 261 -15.13 -31.17 17.76
N LEU A 262 -15.11 -31.94 16.65
CA LEU A 262 -14.36 -31.59 15.42
C LEU A 262 -14.95 -30.36 14.75
N LEU A 263 -16.28 -30.26 14.69
CA LEU A 263 -16.97 -29.07 14.15
C LEU A 263 -16.66 -27.82 14.99
N THR A 264 -16.70 -27.93 16.31
CA THR A 264 -16.42 -26.82 17.20
C THR A 264 -14.98 -26.33 17.08
N ALA A 265 -14.00 -27.24 17.09
CA ALA A 265 -12.58 -26.90 16.88
C ALA A 265 -12.33 -26.29 15.48
N GLY A 266 -13.03 -26.81 14.46
CA GLY A 266 -13.00 -26.24 13.11
C GLY A 266 -13.52 -24.81 13.07
N VAL A 267 -14.66 -24.53 13.69
CA VAL A 267 -15.24 -23.17 13.76
C VAL A 267 -14.33 -22.22 14.55
N GLU A 268 -13.72 -22.63 15.64
CA GLU A 268 -12.75 -21.83 16.38
C GLU A 268 -11.55 -21.46 15.50
N THR A 269 -11.03 -22.43 14.75
CA THR A 269 -9.92 -22.20 13.82
C THR A 269 -10.31 -21.25 12.69
N LEU A 270 -11.49 -21.43 12.07
CA LEU A 270 -12.02 -20.51 11.06
C LEU A 270 -12.15 -19.09 11.61
N THR A 271 -12.63 -18.96 12.85
CA THR A 271 -12.82 -17.67 13.54
C THR A 271 -11.46 -16.96 13.74
N ASN A 272 -10.44 -17.70 14.16
CA ASN A 272 -9.07 -17.15 14.30
C ASN A 272 -8.51 -16.69 12.96
N LEU A 273 -8.66 -17.49 11.91
CA LEU A 273 -8.21 -17.14 10.56
C LEU A 273 -8.95 -15.92 10.00
N ASP A 274 -10.25 -15.79 10.26
CA ASP A 274 -11.03 -14.63 9.83
C ASP A 274 -10.51 -13.33 10.49
N VAL A 275 -10.16 -13.36 11.78
CA VAL A 275 -9.55 -12.21 12.47
C VAL A 275 -8.15 -11.90 11.90
N ILE A 276 -7.35 -12.91 11.59
CA ILE A 276 -6.03 -12.72 10.95
C ILE A 276 -6.20 -12.05 9.58
N CYS A 277 -7.14 -12.53 8.77
CA CYS A 277 -7.46 -11.92 7.49
C CYS A 277 -7.98 -10.48 7.65
N ALA A 278 -8.81 -10.22 8.65
CA ALA A 278 -9.31 -8.88 8.95
C ALA A 278 -8.18 -7.91 9.31
N ARG A 279 -7.13 -8.36 10.05
CA ARG A 279 -5.93 -7.55 10.31
C ARG A 279 -5.21 -7.21 9.00
N ALA A 280 -5.06 -8.14 8.09
CA ALA A 280 -4.45 -7.93 6.78
C ALA A 280 -5.28 -6.97 5.89
N TYR A 281 -6.60 -7.13 5.85
CA TYR A 281 -7.48 -6.19 5.14
C TYR A 281 -7.43 -4.77 5.72
N LEU A 282 -7.35 -4.64 7.05
CA LEU A 282 -7.21 -3.34 7.69
C LEU A 282 -5.85 -2.71 7.35
N ALA A 283 -4.77 -3.51 7.37
CA ALA A 283 -3.44 -3.07 6.99
C ALA A 283 -3.40 -2.56 5.53
N GLN A 284 -4.01 -3.28 4.60
CA GLN A 284 -4.11 -2.86 3.20
C GLN A 284 -4.93 -1.57 3.05
N ALA A 285 -6.06 -1.47 3.73
CA ALA A 285 -6.93 -0.28 3.67
C ALA A 285 -6.24 0.99 4.21
N GLN A 286 -5.43 0.87 5.27
CA GLN A 286 -4.70 1.97 5.87
C GLN A 286 -3.30 2.18 5.27
N LYS A 287 -2.88 1.36 4.29
CA LYS A 287 -1.50 1.32 3.78
C LYS A 287 -0.49 1.21 4.93
N ALA A 288 -0.81 0.34 5.88
CA ALA A 288 -0.04 0.14 7.09
C ALA A 288 1.18 -0.76 6.84
N VAL A 289 2.23 -0.56 7.63
CA VAL A 289 3.47 -1.33 7.56
C VAL A 289 3.63 -2.20 8.80
N ARG A 290 4.31 -3.32 8.63
CA ARG A 290 4.69 -4.18 9.74
C ARG A 290 5.67 -3.44 10.65
N PRO A 291 5.40 -3.28 11.96
CA PRO A 291 6.34 -2.69 12.89
C PRO A 291 7.56 -3.61 13.09
N MET A 292 8.75 -3.03 13.13
CA MET A 292 9.95 -3.75 13.55
C MET A 292 9.94 -3.86 15.07
N LEU A 293 9.67 -5.06 15.57
CA LEU A 293 9.63 -5.33 17.01
C LEU A 293 11.04 -5.54 17.58
N HIS A 294 11.29 -5.04 18.77
CA HIS A 294 12.54 -5.26 19.51
C HIS A 294 12.32 -5.32 21.03
N LEU A 295 13.31 -5.79 21.77
CA LEU A 295 13.29 -5.86 23.22
C LEU A 295 13.91 -4.64 23.90
N GLY A 296 14.20 -3.59 23.18
CA GLY A 296 14.82 -2.36 23.69
C GLY A 296 13.82 -1.22 23.82
N GLY A 297 14.17 -0.20 24.62
CA GLY A 297 13.31 0.93 24.93
C GLY A 297 13.33 2.04 23.87
N LYS A 298 13.17 1.78 22.56
CA LYS A 298 13.12 2.83 21.54
C LYS A 298 11.86 2.72 20.67
N VAL A 299 11.05 3.78 20.66
CA VAL A 299 9.96 4.01 19.70
C VAL A 299 10.49 4.90 18.58
N GLU A 300 10.34 4.51 17.33
CA GLU A 300 10.66 5.32 16.16
C GLU A 300 9.53 5.17 15.15
N ILE A 301 8.83 6.25 14.86
CA ILE A 301 7.71 6.29 13.94
C ILE A 301 8.01 7.34 12.90
N VAL A 302 8.01 6.96 11.63
CA VAL A 302 8.24 7.85 10.50
C VAL A 302 6.96 7.95 9.68
N GLN A 303 6.46 9.17 9.53
CA GLN A 303 5.21 9.46 8.82
C GLN A 303 4.01 8.63 9.32
N GLY A 304 3.90 8.52 10.65
CA GLY A 304 2.77 7.85 11.31
C GLY A 304 1.48 8.64 11.15
N ARG A 305 0.39 7.97 10.80
CA ARG A 305 -0.93 8.59 10.63
C ARG A 305 -1.89 8.03 11.67
N HIS A 306 -2.56 8.91 12.39
CA HIS A 306 -3.52 8.48 13.42
C HIS A 306 -4.58 7.54 12.82
N PRO A 307 -4.76 6.32 13.34
CA PRO A 307 -5.56 5.26 12.68
C PRO A 307 -7.06 5.57 12.60
N LEU A 308 -7.56 6.46 13.44
CA LEU A 308 -8.98 6.82 13.51
C LEU A 308 -9.32 8.11 12.73
N LEU A 309 -8.32 8.81 12.19
CA LEU A 309 -8.53 10.00 11.35
C LEU A 309 -8.58 9.62 9.87
N ASP A 310 -9.16 10.49 9.05
CA ASP A 310 -9.17 10.31 7.60
C ASP A 310 -7.74 10.25 7.05
N GLN A 311 -7.37 9.10 6.51
CA GLN A 311 -6.03 8.82 6.01
C GLN A 311 -5.59 9.70 4.84
N SER A 312 -6.54 10.39 4.19
CA SER A 312 -6.26 11.33 3.09
C SER A 312 -5.94 12.75 3.57
N GLN A 313 -6.38 13.12 4.76
CA GLN A 313 -6.26 14.49 5.32
C GLN A 313 -5.35 14.57 6.54
N VAL A 314 -5.10 13.43 7.21
CA VAL A 314 -4.28 13.40 8.42
C VAL A 314 -2.84 13.83 8.13
N VAL A 315 -2.32 14.74 8.93
CA VAL A 315 -0.91 15.17 8.86
C VAL A 315 -0.04 14.06 9.47
N PRO A 316 0.96 13.56 8.73
CA PRO A 316 1.84 12.52 9.24
C PRO A 316 2.71 13.00 10.40
N LEU A 317 2.94 12.13 11.38
CA LEU A 317 3.69 12.35 12.60
C LEU A 317 5.03 11.65 12.54
N ASP A 318 6.12 12.37 12.80
CA ASP A 318 7.45 11.81 13.00
C ASP A 318 7.77 11.90 14.51
N ILE A 319 8.05 10.74 15.14
CA ILE A 319 8.32 10.65 16.58
C ILE A 319 9.47 9.69 16.85
N GLU A 320 10.32 10.12 17.77
CA GLU A 320 11.34 9.29 18.40
C GLU A 320 11.19 9.40 19.93
N LEU A 321 11.23 8.26 20.64
CA LEU A 321 11.22 8.19 22.09
C LEU A 321 12.05 6.99 22.53
N GLY A 322 12.97 7.20 23.46
CA GLY A 322 13.94 6.18 23.87
C GLY A 322 15.29 6.30 23.13
N GLY A 323 16.28 5.55 23.56
CA GLY A 323 17.66 5.67 23.10
C GLY A 323 18.43 6.66 23.92
N ASN A 324 18.62 7.90 23.44
CA ASN A 324 19.35 8.94 24.18
C ASN A 324 18.51 9.59 25.31
N PHE A 325 17.20 9.52 25.19
CA PHE A 325 16.26 10.06 26.18
C PHE A 325 15.08 9.10 26.36
N ASN A 326 14.53 9.02 27.55
CA ASN A 326 13.35 8.20 27.86
C ASN A 326 12.10 9.04 28.15
N THR A 327 12.24 10.37 28.21
CA THR A 327 11.15 11.31 28.49
C THR A 327 11.04 12.34 27.39
N LEU A 328 9.85 12.44 26.79
CA LEU A 328 9.53 13.43 25.74
C LEU A 328 8.46 14.40 26.25
N LEU A 329 8.81 15.68 26.28
CA LEU A 329 7.93 16.76 26.67
C LEU A 329 7.39 17.48 25.45
N ILE A 330 6.07 17.43 25.21
CA ILE A 330 5.43 18.11 24.08
C ILE A 330 4.75 19.40 24.51
N THR A 331 5.12 20.49 23.86
CA THR A 331 4.65 21.84 24.17
C THR A 331 3.94 22.49 22.98
N GLY A 332 3.26 23.58 23.20
CA GLY A 332 2.52 24.32 22.16
C GLY A 332 1.04 24.52 22.50
N PRO A 333 0.25 25.15 21.60
CA PRO A 333 -1.17 25.45 21.85
C PRO A 333 -2.02 24.16 21.92
N ASN A 334 -3.12 24.18 22.68
CA ASN A 334 -4.01 23.03 22.82
C ASN A 334 -4.62 22.57 21.51
N THR A 335 -4.92 23.50 20.60
CA THR A 335 -5.42 23.22 19.26
C THR A 335 -4.37 22.62 18.31
N GLY A 336 -3.10 22.55 18.71
CA GLY A 336 -1.97 22.13 17.87
C GLY A 336 -1.86 20.62 17.63
N GLY A 337 -2.64 19.78 18.33
CA GLY A 337 -2.63 18.33 18.14
C GLY A 337 -1.73 17.57 19.12
N LYS A 338 -1.34 18.15 20.27
CA LYS A 338 -0.57 17.47 21.33
C LYS A 338 -1.21 16.15 21.76
N THR A 339 -2.48 16.20 22.15
CA THR A 339 -3.29 15.05 22.56
C THR A 339 -3.39 13.99 21.46
N VAL A 340 -3.49 14.43 20.17
CA VAL A 340 -3.54 13.53 19.02
C VAL A 340 -2.21 12.77 18.85
N ALA A 341 -1.07 13.45 19.07
CA ALA A 341 0.24 12.83 19.03
C ALA A 341 0.42 11.76 20.13
N LEU A 342 0.02 12.08 21.39
CA LEU A 342 0.00 11.14 22.51
C LEU A 342 -0.86 9.91 22.20
N LYS A 343 -2.12 10.13 21.76
CA LYS A 343 -3.06 9.07 21.40
C LYS A 343 -2.53 8.22 20.25
N ALA A 344 -1.88 8.82 19.25
CA ALA A 344 -1.32 8.08 18.12
C ALA A 344 -0.23 7.08 18.57
N VAL A 345 0.71 7.51 19.42
CA VAL A 345 1.77 6.63 19.94
C VAL A 345 1.20 5.51 20.78
N GLY A 346 0.26 5.84 21.68
CA GLY A 346 -0.41 4.83 22.51
C GLY A 346 -1.20 3.81 21.67
N LEU A 347 -1.96 4.28 20.68
CA LEU A 347 -2.67 3.39 19.77
C LEU A 347 -1.72 2.52 18.97
N PHE A 348 -0.61 3.04 18.48
CA PHE A 348 0.38 2.27 17.74
C PHE A 348 0.99 1.17 18.61
N ALA A 349 1.27 1.45 19.88
CA ALA A 349 1.75 0.44 20.82
C ALA A 349 0.71 -0.67 21.04
N LEU A 350 -0.57 -0.32 21.27
CA LEU A 350 -1.66 -1.29 21.43
C LEU A 350 -1.91 -2.09 20.14
N MET A 351 -1.88 -1.44 18.97
CA MET A 351 -2.03 -2.08 17.66
C MET A 351 -0.90 -3.09 17.41
N ALA A 352 0.35 -2.68 17.62
CA ALA A 352 1.51 -3.55 17.44
C ALA A 352 1.41 -4.81 18.30
N GLN A 353 1.02 -4.65 19.58
CA GLN A 353 0.87 -5.76 20.55
C GLN A 353 -0.39 -6.61 20.35
N ALA A 354 -1.34 -6.14 19.55
CA ALA A 354 -2.51 -6.91 19.11
C ALA A 354 -2.30 -7.58 17.73
N GLY A 355 -1.09 -7.51 17.14
CA GLY A 355 -0.78 -8.10 15.84
C GLY A 355 -1.26 -7.27 14.65
N LEU A 356 -1.69 -6.01 14.84
CA LEU A 356 -2.06 -5.11 13.74
C LEU A 356 -0.83 -4.38 13.20
N PHE A 357 -0.85 -4.04 11.94
CA PHE A 357 0.14 -3.19 11.29
C PHE A 357 -0.16 -1.71 11.57
N LEU A 358 0.87 -0.88 11.42
CA LEU A 358 0.80 0.53 11.77
C LEU A 358 0.70 1.41 10.52
N PRO A 359 -0.25 2.36 10.46
CA PRO A 359 -0.38 3.28 9.34
C PRO A 359 0.76 4.32 9.36
N ALA A 360 1.94 3.90 8.95
CA ALA A 360 3.17 4.67 8.93
C ALA A 360 3.99 4.33 7.68
N ARG A 361 5.03 5.13 7.39
CA ARG A 361 6.04 4.75 6.39
C ARG A 361 7.00 3.69 6.91
N SER A 362 7.42 3.85 8.18
CA SER A 362 8.17 2.84 8.91
C SER A 362 7.93 3.02 10.41
N ALA A 363 7.98 1.92 11.16
CA ALA A 363 7.83 1.96 12.60
C ALA A 363 8.75 0.93 13.27
N LYS A 364 9.45 1.37 14.34
CA LYS A 364 10.12 0.48 15.28
C LYS A 364 9.44 0.64 16.61
N MET A 365 9.03 -0.47 17.21
CA MET A 365 8.21 -0.47 18.41
C MET A 365 8.71 -1.53 19.40
N PRO A 366 8.99 -1.19 20.65
CA PRO A 366 9.21 -2.19 21.69
C PRO A 366 7.90 -2.87 22.07
N VAL A 367 8.00 -4.08 22.60
CA VAL A 367 6.85 -4.73 23.23
C VAL A 367 6.84 -4.30 24.72
N PHE A 368 5.85 -3.48 25.06
CA PHE A 368 5.70 -2.94 26.40
C PHE A 368 5.11 -3.98 27.35
N ARG A 369 5.56 -3.98 28.61
CA ARG A 369 4.97 -4.75 29.71
C ARG A 369 3.58 -4.23 30.05
N ALA A 370 3.45 -2.92 30.17
CA ALA A 370 2.20 -2.21 30.39
C ALA A 370 2.21 -0.85 29.67
N ILE A 371 1.01 -0.34 29.37
CA ILE A 371 0.80 0.97 28.78
C ILE A 371 -0.18 1.72 29.66
N TYR A 372 0.23 2.87 30.18
CA TYR A 372 -0.57 3.75 31.01
C TYR A 372 -0.88 5.03 30.26
N ALA A 373 -2.11 5.52 30.39
CA ALA A 373 -2.53 6.76 29.74
C ALA A 373 -3.45 7.54 30.67
N ASP A 374 -3.05 8.75 31.02
CA ASP A 374 -3.90 9.74 31.67
C ASP A 374 -4.14 10.87 30.65
N ILE A 375 -5.19 10.72 29.88
CA ILE A 375 -5.59 11.63 28.79
C ILE A 375 -7.10 11.84 28.94
N GLY A 376 -7.54 13.02 29.36
CA GLY A 376 -8.94 13.32 29.61
C GLY A 376 -9.39 14.63 28.97
N ASP A 377 -10.65 14.68 28.54
CA ASP A 377 -11.33 15.92 28.17
C ASP A 377 -11.83 16.63 29.42
N GLU A 378 -11.37 17.85 29.67
CA GLU A 378 -11.82 18.73 30.75
C GLU A 378 -13.31 19.17 30.61
N GLN A 379 -14.02 18.72 29.56
CA GLN A 379 -15.33 19.26 29.19
C GLN A 379 -16.54 18.45 29.61
N SER A 380 -16.40 17.39 30.42
CA SER A 380 -17.57 16.68 30.94
C SER A 380 -18.13 17.37 32.19
N ILE A 381 -19.20 18.10 32.01
CA ILE A 381 -19.95 18.87 33.05
C ILE A 381 -20.43 17.99 34.23
N GLU A 382 -20.44 16.66 34.09
CA GLU A 382 -20.91 15.71 35.10
C GLU A 382 -19.89 15.33 36.17
N GLN A 383 -18.61 15.73 36.05
CA GLN A 383 -17.55 15.44 37.02
C GLN A 383 -16.89 16.70 37.57
N SER A 384 -17.66 17.63 38.11
CA SER A 384 -17.23 18.94 38.62
C SER A 384 -16.55 18.92 40.01
N LEU A 385 -16.04 17.78 40.49
CA LEU A 385 -15.14 17.75 41.65
C LEU A 385 -13.70 17.60 41.14
N SER A 386 -13.12 18.80 40.86
CA SER A 386 -11.70 18.99 40.58
C SER A 386 -11.08 18.00 39.61
N THR A 387 -11.03 18.41 38.33
CA THR A 387 -10.22 17.76 37.27
C THR A 387 -8.80 17.41 37.79
N PHE A 388 -8.18 18.31 38.57
CA PHE A 388 -6.89 18.06 39.23
C PHE A 388 -6.88 16.83 40.12
N SER A 389 -7.89 16.66 41.01
CA SER A 389 -7.92 15.50 41.92
C SER A 389 -8.12 14.17 41.19
N GLY A 390 -8.87 14.15 40.10
CA GLY A 390 -9.07 12.96 39.28
C GLY A 390 -7.78 12.54 38.57
N HIS A 391 -7.12 13.46 37.89
CA HIS A 391 -5.81 13.26 37.26
C HIS A 391 -4.76 12.85 38.26
N MET A 392 -4.72 13.51 39.44
CA MET A 392 -3.77 13.17 40.49
C MET A 392 -3.97 11.76 41.05
N THR A 393 -5.20 11.30 41.23
CA THR A 393 -5.49 9.92 41.64
C THR A 393 -4.95 8.92 40.62
N ASN A 394 -5.20 9.14 39.30
CA ASN A 394 -4.67 8.30 38.25
C ASN A 394 -3.14 8.31 38.22
N LEU A 395 -2.51 9.47 38.33
CA LEU A 395 -1.05 9.60 38.35
C LEU A 395 -0.44 8.88 39.56
N VAL A 396 -1.05 8.96 40.74
CA VAL A 396 -0.62 8.22 41.94
C VAL A 396 -0.68 6.69 41.69
N GLU A 397 -1.76 6.18 41.11
CA GLU A 397 -1.86 4.76 40.76
C GLU A 397 -0.77 4.37 39.75
N ILE A 398 -0.55 5.18 38.71
CA ILE A 398 0.49 4.94 37.69
C ILE A 398 1.88 4.90 38.36
N LEU A 399 2.23 5.89 39.17
CA LEU A 399 3.54 6.00 39.81
C LEU A 399 3.83 4.83 40.77
N ASN A 400 2.80 4.28 41.39
CA ASN A 400 2.95 3.11 42.28
C ASN A 400 3.16 1.79 41.53
N GLU A 401 2.61 1.65 40.29
CA GLU A 401 2.65 0.40 39.52
C GLU A 401 3.72 0.36 38.43
N VAL A 402 4.18 1.51 37.99
CA VAL A 402 5.07 1.66 36.82
C VAL A 402 6.44 1.03 37.06
N ARG A 403 7.01 0.43 36.05
CA ARG A 403 8.34 -0.21 36.06
C ARG A 403 9.03 -0.03 34.73
N SER A 404 10.34 -0.23 34.69
CA SER A 404 11.09 -0.26 33.44
C SER A 404 10.45 -1.20 32.41
N GLY A 405 10.36 -0.76 31.16
CA GLY A 405 9.69 -1.45 30.05
C GLY A 405 8.20 -1.10 29.89
N ASP A 406 7.70 -0.13 30.64
CA ASP A 406 6.36 0.44 30.48
C ASP A 406 6.38 1.71 29.62
N LEU A 407 5.21 2.06 29.10
CA LEU A 407 4.95 3.32 28.43
C LEU A 407 3.95 4.14 29.24
N VAL A 408 4.30 5.39 29.54
CA VAL A 408 3.44 6.34 30.26
C VAL A 408 3.13 7.53 29.34
N LEU A 409 1.84 7.81 29.19
CA LEU A 409 1.32 8.92 28.37
C LEU A 409 0.45 9.82 29.25
N VAL A 410 0.84 11.08 29.42
CA VAL A 410 0.11 12.04 30.27
C VAL A 410 -0.19 13.31 29.49
N ASP A 411 -1.45 13.70 29.43
CA ASP A 411 -1.86 14.94 28.81
C ASP A 411 -2.05 16.02 29.88
N GLU A 412 -1.48 17.19 29.65
CA GLU A 412 -1.56 18.37 30.56
C GLU A 412 -1.22 18.04 32.03
N ILE A 413 0.00 17.50 32.25
CA ILE A 413 0.44 17.05 33.58
C ILE A 413 0.27 18.15 34.63
N CYS A 414 -0.39 17.81 35.75
CA CYS A 414 -0.67 18.68 36.88
C CYS A 414 -1.45 19.97 36.56
N ALA A 415 -2.20 20.01 35.45
CA ALA A 415 -3.08 21.15 35.16
C ALA A 415 -4.22 21.28 36.20
N GLY A 416 -4.74 22.52 36.39
CA GLY A 416 -5.88 22.80 37.25
C GLY A 416 -5.56 23.09 38.72
N THR A 417 -4.27 23.39 39.05
CA THR A 417 -3.83 23.90 40.36
C THR A 417 -3.02 25.20 40.19
N ASP A 418 -2.44 25.72 41.29
CA ASP A 418 -1.49 26.83 41.20
C ASP A 418 -0.34 26.52 40.24
N PRO A 419 -0.01 27.41 39.26
CA PRO A 419 0.98 27.07 38.24
C PRO A 419 2.36 26.71 38.80
N ASN A 420 2.81 27.36 39.87
CA ASN A 420 4.12 27.11 40.47
C ASN A 420 4.15 25.75 41.20
N GLU A 421 3.09 25.46 41.96
CA GLU A 421 2.94 24.15 42.63
C GLU A 421 2.78 23.03 41.61
N GLY A 422 1.96 23.23 40.59
CA GLY A 422 1.75 22.27 39.50
C GLY A 422 3.03 21.96 38.75
N ALA A 423 3.81 22.95 38.39
CA ALA A 423 5.09 22.78 37.72
C ALA A 423 6.11 22.03 38.61
N ALA A 424 6.21 22.38 39.91
CA ALA A 424 7.11 21.70 40.81
C ALA A 424 6.75 20.23 41.01
N LEU A 425 5.45 19.90 41.14
CA LEU A 425 4.98 18.49 41.23
C LEU A 425 5.27 17.74 39.93
N ALA A 426 5.01 18.35 38.79
CA ALA A 426 5.27 17.73 37.51
C ALA A 426 6.76 17.42 37.27
N MET A 427 7.66 18.34 37.63
CA MET A 427 9.11 18.13 37.56
C MET A 427 9.55 16.93 38.43
N ALA A 428 9.08 16.87 39.67
CA ALA A 428 9.41 15.76 40.59
C ALA A 428 8.89 14.40 40.07
N MET A 429 7.66 14.37 39.51
CA MET A 429 7.11 13.16 38.91
C MET A 429 7.88 12.72 37.66
N LEU A 430 8.30 13.66 36.84
CA LEU A 430 9.11 13.37 35.66
C LEU A 430 10.47 12.81 36.00
N GLU A 431 11.12 13.36 37.00
CA GLU A 431 12.41 12.89 37.49
C GLU A 431 12.27 11.45 38.03
N HIS A 432 11.22 11.17 38.81
CA HIS A 432 10.93 9.82 39.29
C HIS A 432 10.69 8.82 38.14
N LEU A 433 9.87 9.15 37.14
CA LEU A 433 9.63 8.29 35.97
C LEU A 433 10.90 8.07 35.15
N HIS A 434 11.72 9.11 35.02
CA HIS A 434 13.00 9.04 34.33
C HIS A 434 13.98 8.10 35.02
N GLU A 435 14.13 8.20 36.34
CA GLU A 435 14.99 7.34 37.17
C GLU A 435 14.56 5.88 37.13
N GLN A 436 13.24 5.59 37.01
CA GLN A 436 12.70 4.24 36.83
C GLN A 436 12.97 3.67 35.43
N GLY A 437 13.53 4.45 34.49
CA GLY A 437 13.80 4.01 33.14
C GLY A 437 12.54 3.73 32.31
N VAL A 438 11.46 4.45 32.57
CA VAL A 438 10.16 4.33 31.89
C VAL A 438 10.15 5.21 30.66
N LEU A 439 9.59 4.72 29.57
CA LEU A 439 9.34 5.57 28.40
C LEU A 439 8.13 6.47 28.68
N THR A 440 8.37 7.75 28.78
CA THR A 440 7.37 8.74 29.18
C THR A 440 7.17 9.78 28.10
N MET A 441 5.92 10.07 27.77
CA MET A 441 5.54 11.14 26.85
C MET A 441 4.46 11.98 27.50
N ILE A 442 4.73 13.27 27.67
CA ILE A 442 3.80 14.17 28.32
C ILE A 442 3.54 15.41 27.50
N THR A 443 2.40 16.05 27.74
CA THR A 443 2.13 17.40 27.25
C THR A 443 2.03 18.39 28.41
N THR A 444 2.43 19.62 28.16
CA THR A 444 2.32 20.70 29.14
C THR A 444 2.25 22.07 28.47
N HIS A 445 1.78 23.03 29.21
CA HIS A 445 1.84 24.45 28.88
C HIS A 445 2.74 25.25 29.86
N TYR A 446 3.34 24.56 30.87
CA TYR A 446 4.25 25.20 31.81
C TYR A 446 5.60 25.47 31.17
N SER A 447 6.06 26.76 31.26
CA SER A 447 7.35 27.18 30.71
C SER A 447 8.54 26.62 31.50
N GLU A 448 8.36 26.43 32.81
CA GLU A 448 9.35 25.86 33.74
C GLU A 448 9.74 24.42 33.33
N LEU A 449 8.79 23.64 32.91
CA LEU A 449 9.05 22.26 32.46
C LEU A 449 9.86 22.21 31.16
N LYS A 450 9.66 23.18 30.25
CA LYS A 450 10.47 23.30 29.03
C LYS A 450 11.94 23.50 29.35
N THR A 451 12.23 24.42 30.29
CA THR A 451 13.59 24.72 30.77
C THR A 451 14.18 23.52 31.50
N PHE A 452 13.38 22.87 32.37
CA PHE A 452 13.79 21.68 33.11
C PHE A 452 14.23 20.56 32.17
N ALA A 453 13.41 20.22 31.16
CA ALA A 453 13.74 19.19 30.20
C ALA A 453 14.94 19.54 29.30
N TYR A 454 15.14 20.80 28.97
CA TYR A 454 16.30 21.25 28.21
C TYR A 454 17.62 21.10 28.98
N GLY A 455 17.58 21.34 30.30
CA GLY A 455 18.75 21.21 31.19
C GLY A 455 19.01 19.79 31.69
N HIS A 456 18.11 18.83 31.46
CA HIS A 456 18.17 17.47 32.02
C HIS A 456 18.59 16.44 30.96
N THR A 457 19.70 15.72 31.22
CA THR A 457 20.14 14.62 30.37
C THR A 457 19.13 13.47 30.40
N GLY A 458 18.68 13.02 29.24
CA GLY A 458 17.70 11.93 29.10
C GLY A 458 16.25 12.41 29.02
N MET A 459 16.02 13.71 28.99
CA MET A 459 14.74 14.32 28.63
C MET A 459 14.88 15.12 27.34
N GLU A 460 13.85 15.18 26.53
CA GLU A 460 13.86 15.89 25.26
C GLU A 460 12.57 16.73 25.10
N ASN A 461 12.70 17.91 24.52
CA ASN A 461 11.56 18.74 24.18
C ASN A 461 11.06 18.45 22.76
N ALA A 462 9.75 18.59 22.57
CA ALA A 462 9.15 18.68 21.25
C ALA A 462 8.06 19.75 21.23
N SER A 463 7.78 20.32 20.10
CA SER A 463 6.69 21.28 19.93
C SER A 463 5.78 20.92 18.77
N VAL A 464 4.50 21.29 18.90
CA VAL A 464 3.59 21.25 17.77
C VAL A 464 3.73 22.55 16.97
N GLU A 465 4.02 22.40 15.67
CA GLU A 465 4.24 23.54 14.79
C GLU A 465 2.95 24.36 14.62
N PHE A 466 3.09 25.67 14.77
CA PHE A 466 2.03 26.63 14.55
C PHE A 466 2.46 27.62 13.48
N ASP A 467 1.60 27.85 12.48
CA ASP A 467 1.89 28.81 11.43
C ASP A 467 1.49 30.23 11.89
N PRO A 468 2.46 31.14 12.15
CA PRO A 468 2.17 32.48 12.60
C PRO A 468 1.52 33.36 11.53
N VAL A 469 1.57 32.95 10.25
CA VAL A 469 0.98 33.69 9.13
C VAL A 469 -0.50 33.35 8.96
N SER A 470 -0.86 32.06 8.96
CA SER A 470 -2.27 31.63 8.84
C SER A 470 -3.00 31.58 10.18
N LEU A 471 -2.29 31.61 11.31
CA LEU A 471 -2.79 31.35 12.68
C LEU A 471 -3.47 29.99 12.79
N ARG A 472 -2.99 29.00 12.05
CA ARG A 472 -3.51 27.65 12.09
C ARG A 472 -2.43 26.67 12.53
N PRO A 473 -2.79 25.64 13.28
CA PRO A 473 -1.85 24.54 13.56
C PRO A 473 -1.53 23.80 12.26
N THR A 474 -0.26 23.48 12.07
CA THR A 474 0.16 22.61 10.98
C THR A 474 0.05 21.11 11.35
N TYR A 475 -0.18 20.82 12.64
CA TYR A 475 -0.22 19.48 13.25
C TYR A 475 1.08 18.68 13.11
N ARG A 476 2.18 19.36 12.78
CA ARG A 476 3.52 18.75 12.73
C ARG A 476 4.16 18.79 14.10
N LEU A 477 4.87 17.72 14.45
CA LEU A 477 5.71 17.67 15.65
C LEU A 477 7.16 17.98 15.27
N LEU A 478 7.76 18.95 15.96
CA LEU A 478 9.16 19.35 15.83
C LEU A 478 9.90 18.79 17.04
N MET A 479 10.78 17.82 16.82
CA MET A 479 11.60 17.19 17.88
C MET A 479 12.80 18.07 18.23
N GLY A 480 13.19 18.13 19.52
CA GLY A 480 14.38 18.84 19.99
C GLY A 480 14.19 20.36 20.14
N VAL A 481 12.97 20.86 20.00
CA VAL A 481 12.67 22.29 20.14
C VAL A 481 11.45 22.46 21.04
N PRO A 482 11.56 23.20 22.15
CA PRO A 482 10.41 23.60 22.95
C PRO A 482 9.60 24.65 22.20
N GLY A 483 8.27 24.57 22.28
CA GLY A 483 7.37 25.51 21.60
C GLY A 483 7.38 26.90 22.24
N SER A 484 7.37 27.92 21.40
CA SER A 484 7.20 29.32 21.81
C SER A 484 5.74 29.63 22.14
N SER A 485 5.53 30.57 23.07
CA SER A 485 4.18 31.06 23.37
C SER A 485 3.76 32.09 22.33
N ASN A 486 2.67 31.83 21.63
CA ASN A 486 2.17 32.74 20.59
C ASN A 486 0.94 33.57 21.02
N ALA A 487 0.64 33.63 22.32
CA ALA A 487 -0.57 34.26 22.85
C ALA A 487 -0.68 35.74 22.42
N PHE A 488 0.39 36.50 22.49
CA PHE A 488 0.40 37.92 22.11
C PHE A 488 0.17 38.12 20.60
N ASN A 489 0.80 37.30 19.77
CA ASN A 489 0.62 37.34 18.31
C ASN A 489 -0.81 36.99 17.92
N ILE A 490 -1.38 35.98 18.56
CA ILE A 490 -2.76 35.54 18.33
C ILE A 490 -3.74 36.64 18.78
N SER A 491 -3.58 37.20 19.99
CA SER A 491 -4.45 38.26 20.54
C SER A 491 -4.42 39.54 19.70
N ARG A 492 -3.24 39.96 19.24
CA ARG A 492 -3.05 41.10 18.33
C ARG A 492 -3.85 40.91 17.03
N ARG A 493 -3.79 39.72 16.44
CA ARG A 493 -4.53 39.40 15.20
C ARG A 493 -6.03 39.22 15.40
N LEU A 494 -6.48 38.78 16.56
CA LEU A 494 -7.89 38.71 16.92
C LEU A 494 -8.49 40.10 17.19
N GLY A 495 -7.68 41.15 17.15
CA GLY A 495 -8.16 42.53 17.26
C GLY A 495 -7.96 43.17 18.64
N LEU A 496 -7.15 42.56 19.54
CA LEU A 496 -6.77 43.20 20.79
C LEU A 496 -5.86 44.38 20.46
N SER A 497 -6.11 45.56 21.10
CA SER A 497 -5.31 46.76 20.82
C SER A 497 -3.84 46.58 21.17
N GLU A 498 -2.98 47.15 20.34
CA GLU A 498 -1.51 47.09 20.51
C GLU A 498 -1.09 47.58 21.89
N GLU A 499 -1.75 48.65 22.39
CA GLU A 499 -1.49 49.22 23.72
C GLU A 499 -1.72 48.19 24.85
N ILE A 500 -2.75 47.35 24.76
CA ILE A 500 -2.99 46.30 25.76
C ILE A 500 -1.93 45.20 25.64
N VAL A 501 -1.54 44.81 24.43
CA VAL A 501 -0.53 43.79 24.19
C VAL A 501 0.84 44.22 24.67
N GLU A 502 1.23 45.50 24.39
CA GLU A 502 2.48 46.08 24.88
C GLU A 502 2.51 46.17 26.41
N ASN A 503 1.40 46.62 27.02
CA ASN A 503 1.31 46.69 28.48
C ASN A 503 1.37 45.29 29.12
N ALA A 504 0.73 44.30 28.53
CA ALA A 504 0.84 42.91 28.98
C ALA A 504 2.30 42.40 28.89
N GLY A 505 3.01 42.71 27.80
CA GLY A 505 4.42 42.39 27.65
C GLY A 505 5.33 43.01 28.74
N LYS A 506 5.03 44.23 29.17
CA LYS A 506 5.77 44.93 30.27
C LYS A 506 5.52 44.29 31.65
N LEU A 507 4.45 43.53 31.83
CA LEU A 507 4.11 42.82 33.08
C LEU A 507 4.75 41.44 33.18
N LEU A 508 5.37 40.96 32.11
CA LEU A 508 6.14 39.71 32.12
C LEU A 508 7.54 39.98 32.70
N ASP A 509 8.05 38.99 33.47
CA ASP A 509 9.42 39.01 33.97
C ASP A 509 10.44 39.01 32.81
N GLN A 510 11.49 39.88 32.92
CA GLN A 510 12.51 40.05 31.86
C GLN A 510 13.28 38.73 31.55
N GLU A 511 13.45 37.85 32.52
CA GLU A 511 14.09 36.53 32.31
C GLU A 511 13.24 35.59 31.42
N HIS A 512 11.91 35.62 31.59
CA HIS A 512 10.98 34.86 30.74
C HIS A 512 10.98 35.37 29.28
N VAL A 513 11.04 36.68 29.08
CA VAL A 513 11.07 37.29 27.73
C VAL A 513 12.33 36.88 26.97
N HIS A 514 13.49 36.97 27.63
CA HIS A 514 14.77 36.62 27.01
C HIS A 514 14.87 35.12 26.64
N MET A 515 14.32 34.24 27.49
CA MET A 515 14.26 32.80 27.21
C MET A 515 13.33 32.48 26.02
N GLU A 516 12.16 33.12 25.93
CA GLU A 516 11.24 32.93 24.81
C GLU A 516 11.83 33.43 23.48
N ASP A 517 12.58 34.55 23.48
CA ASP A 517 13.27 35.02 22.27
C ASP A 517 14.31 34.02 21.76
N VAL A 518 15.13 33.43 22.65
CA VAL A 518 16.09 32.36 22.30
C VAL A 518 15.40 31.13 21.78
N LEU A 519 14.29 30.72 22.39
CA LEU A 519 13.50 29.58 21.93
C LEU A 519 12.91 29.82 20.53
N HIS A 520 12.44 31.05 20.26
CA HIS A 520 11.89 31.41 18.95
C HIS A 520 12.97 31.39 17.84
N GLU A 521 14.20 31.82 18.15
CA GLU A 521 15.33 31.76 17.22
C GLU A 521 15.72 30.32 16.92
N LEU A 522 15.80 29.46 17.95
CA LEU A 522 16.05 28.00 17.81
C LEU A 522 14.97 27.29 16.98
N GLU A 523 13.69 27.64 17.15
CA GLU A 523 12.61 27.14 16.31
C GLU A 523 12.82 27.51 14.83
N GLY A 524 13.23 28.74 14.57
CA GLY A 524 13.53 29.23 13.22
C GLY A 524 14.67 28.47 12.55
N GLU A 525 15.80 28.32 13.22
CA GLU A 525 16.96 27.55 12.74
C GLU A 525 16.61 26.06 12.51
N ARG A 526 15.86 25.45 13.43
CA ARG A 526 15.44 24.06 13.32
C ARG A 526 14.52 23.81 12.13
N ARG A 527 13.55 24.71 11.87
CA ARG A 527 12.70 24.66 10.67
C ARG A 527 13.51 24.66 9.38
N GLN A 528 14.52 25.52 9.33
CA GLN A 528 15.43 25.60 8.18
C GLN A 528 16.23 24.31 8.00
N TYR A 529 16.76 23.77 9.09
CA TYR A 529 17.48 22.49 9.09
C TYR A 529 16.59 21.31 8.66
N GLU A 530 15.36 21.22 9.14
CA GLU A 530 14.41 20.16 8.74
C GLU A 530 13.99 20.27 7.27
N SER A 531 13.82 21.50 6.77
CA SER A 531 13.55 21.72 5.34
C SER A 531 14.69 21.21 4.47
N GLN A 532 15.94 21.53 4.85
CA GLN A 532 17.13 21.05 4.16
C GLN A 532 17.28 19.52 4.24
N ASN A 533 17.00 18.92 5.39
CA ASN A 533 17.03 17.46 5.56
C ASN A 533 15.98 16.74 4.69
N LYS A 534 14.79 17.31 4.57
CA LYS A 534 13.77 16.77 3.66
C LYS A 534 14.20 16.81 2.20
N GLU A 535 14.82 17.91 1.78
CA GLU A 535 15.37 18.03 0.43
C GLU A 535 16.47 17.01 0.18
N ILE A 536 17.38 16.84 1.13
CA ILE A 536 18.44 15.81 1.08
C ILE A 536 17.85 14.40 1.00
N GLN A 537 16.83 14.09 1.77
CA GLN A 537 16.16 12.77 1.71
C GLN A 537 15.46 12.53 0.37
N MET A 538 14.79 13.53 -0.17
CA MET A 538 14.18 13.45 -1.50
C MET A 538 15.23 13.21 -2.59
N LEU A 539 16.35 13.95 -2.55
CA LEU A 539 17.46 13.76 -3.49
C LEU A 539 18.12 12.38 -3.36
N ARG A 540 18.23 11.84 -2.13
CA ARG A 540 18.73 10.46 -1.91
C ARG A 540 17.79 9.42 -2.52
N LEU A 541 16.49 9.54 -2.30
CA LEU A 541 15.49 8.63 -2.88
C LEU A 541 15.49 8.67 -4.41
N GLU A 542 15.61 9.87 -4.98
CA GLU A 542 15.71 10.04 -6.42
C GLU A 542 17.01 9.43 -6.96
N SER A 543 18.14 9.63 -6.26
CA SER A 543 19.42 9.02 -6.60
C SER A 543 19.37 7.49 -6.56
N GLU A 544 18.72 6.90 -5.55
CA GLU A 544 18.54 5.44 -5.46
C GLU A 544 17.64 4.92 -6.58
N ARG A 545 16.58 5.63 -6.91
CA ARG A 545 15.70 5.28 -8.05
C ARG A 545 16.45 5.31 -9.37
N ILE A 546 17.26 6.35 -9.60
CA ILE A 546 18.09 6.46 -10.80
C ILE A 546 19.12 5.34 -10.85
N LYS A 547 19.74 4.98 -9.71
CA LYS A 547 20.67 3.85 -9.61
C LYS A 547 20.02 2.52 -9.99
N GLN A 548 18.81 2.26 -9.49
CA GLN A 548 18.06 1.04 -9.80
C GLN A 548 17.68 0.97 -11.29
N GLU A 549 17.24 2.09 -11.85
CA GLU A 549 16.89 2.19 -13.27
C GLU A 549 18.13 1.96 -14.16
N LEU A 550 19.24 2.58 -13.81
CA LEU A 550 20.53 2.40 -14.52
C LEU A 550 21.01 0.95 -14.46
N HIS A 551 20.82 0.29 -13.30
CA HIS A 551 21.16 -1.12 -13.14
C HIS A 551 20.31 -2.02 -14.03
N LYS A 552 19.01 -1.79 -14.11
CA LYS A 552 18.10 -2.51 -15.02
C LYS A 552 18.46 -2.30 -16.49
N GLN A 553 18.73 -1.05 -16.87
CA GLN A 553 19.14 -0.74 -18.25
C GLN A 553 20.46 -1.40 -18.61
N LYS A 554 21.43 -1.45 -17.68
CA LYS A 554 22.69 -2.15 -17.88
C LYS A 554 22.50 -3.64 -18.07
N GLN A 555 21.67 -4.29 -17.25
CA GLN A 555 21.34 -5.71 -17.40
C GLN A 555 20.65 -6.01 -18.74
N GLU A 556 19.73 -5.15 -19.18
CA GLU A 556 19.06 -5.31 -20.46
C GLU A 556 20.04 -5.12 -21.63
N LEU A 557 20.95 -4.17 -21.53
CA LEU A 557 21.99 -3.94 -22.54
C LEU A 557 22.95 -5.14 -22.63
N ASP A 558 23.38 -5.70 -21.50
CA ASP A 558 24.24 -6.89 -21.45
C ASP A 558 23.51 -8.11 -22.03
N ARG A 559 22.22 -8.27 -21.76
CA ARG A 559 21.39 -9.32 -22.36
C ARG A 559 21.31 -9.17 -23.89
N ARG A 560 21.01 -7.97 -24.38
CA ARG A 560 20.95 -7.69 -25.83
C ARG A 560 22.32 -7.91 -26.50
N LYS A 561 23.40 -7.51 -25.85
CA LYS A 561 24.78 -7.72 -26.34
C LYS A 561 25.08 -9.22 -26.47
N ASN A 562 24.76 -10.01 -25.45
CA ASN A 562 24.98 -11.46 -25.45
C ASN A 562 24.12 -12.16 -26.52
N GLU A 563 22.88 -11.74 -26.71
CA GLU A 563 22.00 -12.26 -27.76
C GLU A 563 22.53 -11.93 -29.18
N MET A 564 23.02 -10.70 -29.36
CA MET A 564 23.62 -10.27 -30.62
C MET A 564 24.92 -11.06 -30.94
N LEU A 565 25.77 -11.28 -29.93
CA LEU A 565 26.97 -12.11 -30.07
C LEU A 565 26.63 -13.58 -30.37
N ARG A 566 25.57 -14.12 -29.75
CA ARG A 566 25.11 -15.49 -30.06
C ARG A 566 24.64 -15.59 -31.51
N LYS A 567 23.77 -14.67 -31.96
CA LYS A 567 23.29 -14.63 -33.36
C LYS A 567 24.43 -14.48 -34.37
N ALA A 568 25.43 -13.64 -34.06
CA ALA A 568 26.60 -13.47 -34.93
C ALA A 568 27.44 -14.76 -35.00
N ARG A 569 27.60 -15.51 -33.89
CA ARG A 569 28.28 -16.82 -33.89
C ARG A 569 27.51 -17.87 -34.67
N GLU A 570 26.18 -17.94 -34.51
CA GLU A 570 25.30 -18.84 -35.24
C GLU A 570 25.39 -18.58 -36.78
N GLN A 571 25.38 -17.31 -37.17
CA GLN A 571 25.54 -16.89 -38.57
C GLN A 571 26.94 -17.25 -39.12
N ALA A 572 27.99 -17.02 -38.34
CA ALA A 572 29.37 -17.40 -38.73
C ALA A 572 29.52 -18.93 -38.89
N ASP A 573 28.95 -19.71 -37.97
CA ASP A 573 28.92 -21.18 -38.05
C ASP A 573 28.15 -21.70 -39.27
N GLU A 574 27.05 -21.01 -39.63
CA GLU A 574 26.27 -21.38 -40.80
C GLU A 574 27.00 -21.09 -42.11
N ILE A 575 27.66 -19.92 -42.19
CA ILE A 575 28.55 -19.57 -43.34
C ILE A 575 29.71 -20.56 -43.41
N TYR A 576 30.35 -20.92 -42.28
CA TYR A 576 31.43 -21.90 -42.25
C TYR A 576 30.97 -23.28 -42.75
N ARG A 577 29.80 -23.76 -42.31
CA ARG A 577 29.23 -25.04 -42.72
C ARG A 577 28.85 -25.05 -44.21
N SER A 578 28.28 -23.94 -44.72
CA SER A 578 27.92 -23.84 -46.16
C SER A 578 29.19 -23.83 -47.03
N SER A 579 30.19 -23.03 -46.64
CA SER A 579 31.49 -22.99 -47.33
C SER A 579 32.23 -24.33 -47.35
N ARG A 580 32.17 -25.07 -46.23
CA ARG A 580 32.73 -26.41 -46.14
C ARG A 580 32.01 -27.41 -47.05
N ARG A 581 30.67 -27.38 -47.08
CA ARG A 581 29.87 -28.24 -48.00
C ARG A 581 30.16 -27.97 -49.47
N GLU A 582 30.28 -26.67 -49.82
CA GLU A 582 30.64 -26.28 -51.18
C GLU A 582 32.05 -26.72 -51.58
N SER A 583 33.01 -26.54 -50.64
CA SER A 583 34.39 -27.01 -50.84
C SER A 583 34.44 -28.54 -50.97
N GLU A 584 33.69 -29.31 -50.18
CA GLU A 584 33.57 -30.77 -50.28
C GLU A 584 32.90 -31.19 -51.60
N ALA A 585 31.91 -30.45 -52.08
CA ALA A 585 31.26 -30.67 -53.37
C ALA A 585 32.25 -30.47 -54.53
N ILE A 586 32.99 -29.34 -54.54
CA ILE A 586 34.02 -29.04 -55.55
C ILE A 586 35.12 -30.07 -55.54
N LEU A 587 35.59 -30.55 -54.36
CA LEU A 587 36.58 -31.60 -54.21
C LEU A 587 36.06 -32.96 -54.76
N LYS A 588 34.77 -33.26 -54.55
CA LYS A 588 34.13 -34.46 -55.11
C LYS A 588 34.04 -34.41 -56.62
N GLU A 589 33.67 -33.25 -57.17
CA GLU A 589 33.61 -33.03 -58.61
C GLU A 589 34.96 -33.11 -59.28
N LEU A 590 36.00 -32.53 -58.68
CA LEU A 590 37.40 -32.69 -59.11
C LEU A 590 37.92 -34.14 -59.01
N ARG A 591 37.49 -34.89 -58.02
CA ARG A 591 37.86 -36.33 -57.89
C ARG A 591 37.15 -37.20 -58.96
N SER A 592 35.91 -36.87 -59.28
CA SER A 592 35.19 -37.56 -60.38
C SER A 592 35.78 -37.31 -61.79
N MET A 593 36.30 -36.09 -61.98
CA MET A 593 36.97 -35.66 -63.23
C MET A 593 38.38 -36.31 -63.40
N LYS A 594 38.98 -36.84 -62.34
CA LYS A 594 40.29 -37.48 -62.36
C LYS A 594 40.25 -38.87 -63.01
N ALA A 595 39.05 -39.42 -63.29
CA ALA A 595 38.90 -40.72 -63.95
C ALA A 595 38.94 -40.61 -65.50
N ASP A 596 38.78 -39.44 -66.13
CA ASP A 596 38.85 -39.18 -67.55
C ASP A 596 39.97 -38.17 -67.84
N PHE A 597 41.08 -38.63 -68.31
CA PHE A 597 42.33 -37.95 -68.58
C PHE A 597 42.19 -37.00 -69.78
N ASP A 598 41.73 -35.77 -69.52
CA ASP A 598 41.86 -34.66 -70.51
C ASP A 598 42.28 -33.37 -69.77
N ALA A 599 43.58 -33.04 -69.90
CA ALA A 599 44.25 -31.95 -69.20
C ALA A 599 43.62 -30.53 -69.43
N LYS A 600 43.01 -30.37 -70.63
CA LYS A 600 42.28 -29.11 -70.93
C LYS A 600 40.95 -28.95 -70.18
N LYS A 601 40.28 -30.03 -69.82
CA LYS A 601 39.03 -29.97 -69.04
C LYS A 601 39.29 -29.74 -67.54
N LEU A 602 40.45 -30.21 -67.06
CA LEU A 602 40.85 -29.98 -65.67
C LEU A 602 41.26 -28.51 -65.41
N GLU A 603 41.90 -27.86 -66.39
CA GLU A 603 42.30 -26.46 -66.32
C GLU A 603 41.07 -25.51 -66.43
N ALA A 604 40.06 -25.85 -67.29
CA ALA A 604 38.80 -25.16 -67.39
C ALA A 604 37.93 -25.28 -66.14
N ALA A 605 37.92 -26.46 -65.50
CA ALA A 605 37.22 -26.76 -64.23
C ALA A 605 37.85 -26.03 -63.05
N ALA A 606 39.17 -25.96 -63.00
CA ALA A 606 39.92 -25.22 -61.96
C ALA A 606 39.69 -23.69 -62.09
N GLU A 607 39.60 -23.18 -63.33
CA GLU A 607 39.32 -21.78 -63.58
C GLU A 607 37.87 -21.44 -63.31
N ALA A 608 36.92 -22.32 -63.56
CA ALA A 608 35.52 -22.16 -63.19
C ALA A 608 35.31 -22.19 -61.66
N ALA A 609 35.96 -23.10 -60.97
CA ALA A 609 35.95 -23.18 -59.50
C ALA A 609 36.60 -21.92 -58.84
N ARG A 610 37.70 -21.41 -59.46
CA ARG A 610 38.32 -20.16 -59.05
C ARG A 610 37.40 -18.93 -59.28
N LYS A 611 36.66 -18.92 -60.39
CA LYS A 611 35.71 -17.87 -60.66
C LYS A 611 34.50 -17.95 -59.73
N GLN A 612 34.01 -19.13 -59.37
CA GLN A 612 32.95 -19.31 -58.39
C GLN A 612 33.36 -18.88 -56.97
N LEU A 613 34.55 -19.26 -56.53
CA LEU A 613 35.14 -18.79 -55.26
C LEU A 613 35.35 -17.28 -55.22
N ASN A 614 35.81 -16.70 -56.30
CA ASN A 614 36.00 -15.25 -56.38
C ASN A 614 34.65 -14.46 -56.47
N LYS A 615 33.60 -15.07 -56.96
CA LYS A 615 32.27 -14.41 -57.06
C LYS A 615 31.61 -14.29 -55.70
N GLN A 616 31.88 -15.19 -54.76
CA GLN A 616 31.37 -15.13 -53.37
C GLN A 616 32.09 -14.10 -52.52
N PHE A 617 33.30 -13.71 -52.82
CA PHE A 617 34.09 -12.69 -52.11
C PHE A 617 33.98 -11.29 -52.73
N SER A 618 33.18 -11.06 -53.77
CA SER A 618 33.08 -9.80 -54.50
C SER A 618 31.75 -9.08 -54.45
N GLU A 619 30.88 -9.35 -53.42
CA GLU A 619 29.86 -8.40 -53.03
C GLU A 619 30.38 -7.32 -52.05
N ASP A 620 31.49 -6.71 -52.47
CA ASP A 620 32.00 -5.52 -51.87
C ASP A 620 31.50 -4.31 -52.69
N ALA A 621 30.69 -3.47 -52.05
CA ALA A 621 30.34 -2.16 -52.61
C ALA A 621 31.59 -1.40 -53.03
N PRO A 622 31.61 -0.76 -54.19
CA PRO A 622 32.77 -0.05 -54.71
C PRO A 622 33.23 1.02 -53.72
N LEU A 623 34.53 1.02 -53.40
CA LEU A 623 35.14 2.06 -52.60
C LEU A 623 34.91 3.41 -53.29
N PRO A 624 34.55 4.46 -52.55
CA PRO A 624 34.36 5.78 -53.12
C PRO A 624 35.66 6.25 -53.78
N GLU A 625 35.58 6.73 -55.03
CA GLU A 625 36.70 7.31 -55.72
C GLU A 625 37.18 8.56 -54.98
N GLY A 626 38.36 8.49 -54.43
CA GLY A 626 39.02 9.57 -53.69
C GLY A 626 40.51 9.64 -53.97
N THR A 627 41.08 10.83 -54.00
CA THR A 627 42.53 11.03 -54.13
C THR A 627 43.18 10.74 -52.78
N PRO A 628 44.28 9.95 -52.75
CA PRO A 628 45.05 9.71 -51.50
C PRO A 628 45.55 11.06 -50.92
N LEU A 629 45.41 11.19 -49.60
CA LEU A 629 45.82 12.41 -48.92
C LEU A 629 47.34 12.48 -48.83
N SER A 630 47.94 13.59 -49.30
CA SER A 630 49.36 13.86 -49.16
C SER A 630 49.67 14.69 -47.91
N LYS A 631 50.95 14.67 -47.46
CA LYS A 631 51.40 15.47 -46.29
C LYS A 631 51.08 16.96 -46.40
N GLU A 632 51.12 17.48 -47.62
CA GLU A 632 50.93 18.93 -47.90
C GLU A 632 49.45 19.33 -47.96
N THR A 633 48.57 18.36 -48.21
CA THR A 633 47.11 18.60 -48.38
C THR A 633 46.26 18.27 -47.14
N ALA A 634 46.87 17.65 -46.11
CA ALA A 634 46.16 17.31 -44.89
C ALA A 634 45.92 18.53 -43.98
N LYS A 635 44.68 18.90 -43.73
CA LYS A 635 44.26 20.00 -42.83
C LYS A 635 43.33 19.47 -41.74
N VAL A 636 43.50 19.95 -40.51
CA VAL A 636 42.57 19.66 -39.38
C VAL A 636 41.17 20.13 -39.78
N GLY A 637 40.18 19.32 -39.50
CA GLY A 637 38.76 19.57 -39.82
C GLY A 637 38.28 18.99 -41.19
N GLN A 638 39.20 18.41 -42.00
CA GLN A 638 38.81 17.76 -43.26
C GLN A 638 38.18 16.38 -43.01
N THR A 639 37.16 16.07 -43.79
CA THR A 639 36.52 14.74 -43.79
C THR A 639 37.27 13.83 -44.76
N VAL A 640 37.73 12.69 -44.29
CA VAL A 640 38.46 11.66 -45.03
C VAL A 640 37.78 10.31 -44.89
N PHE A 641 37.87 9.51 -45.92
CA PHE A 641 37.39 8.13 -45.89
C PHE A 641 38.60 7.22 -45.53
N LEU A 642 38.37 6.36 -44.56
CA LEU A 642 39.36 5.36 -44.07
C LEU A 642 39.01 4.00 -44.69
N PRO A 643 39.78 3.53 -45.72
CA PRO A 643 39.54 2.24 -46.35
C PRO A 643 39.65 1.04 -45.39
N SER A 644 40.52 1.13 -44.37
CA SER A 644 40.69 0.07 -43.35
C SER A 644 39.53 -0.12 -42.42
N LEU A 645 38.69 0.93 -42.19
CA LEU A 645 37.51 0.91 -41.33
C LEU A 645 36.22 1.05 -42.14
N ARG A 646 36.31 1.32 -43.46
CA ARG A 646 35.19 1.61 -44.36
C ARG A 646 34.24 2.70 -43.88
N GLN A 647 34.80 3.71 -43.18
CA GLN A 647 34.03 4.80 -42.57
C GLN A 647 34.65 6.17 -42.86
N ASN A 648 33.80 7.20 -42.87
CA ASN A 648 34.24 8.59 -42.92
C ASN A 648 34.64 9.05 -41.52
N GLY A 649 35.78 9.78 -41.45
CA GLY A 649 36.25 10.40 -40.21
C GLY A 649 36.70 11.81 -40.43
N THR A 650 36.87 12.60 -39.40
CA THR A 650 37.37 13.98 -39.44
C THR A 650 38.77 14.06 -38.90
N ILE A 651 39.69 14.71 -39.59
CA ILE A 651 41.06 14.91 -39.11
C ILE A 651 41.06 15.87 -37.93
N VAL A 652 41.52 15.41 -36.78
CA VAL A 652 41.60 16.16 -35.49
C VAL A 652 43.02 16.72 -35.27
N ALA A 653 44.10 16.03 -35.74
CA ALA A 653 45.45 16.49 -35.64
C ALA A 653 46.29 15.91 -36.78
N VAL A 654 47.38 16.64 -37.19
CA VAL A 654 48.34 16.23 -38.21
C VAL A 654 49.71 16.26 -37.60
N ASN A 655 50.37 15.10 -37.48
CA ASN A 655 51.68 14.92 -36.86
C ASN A 655 52.69 14.29 -37.87
N GLY A 656 53.48 15.12 -38.47
CA GLY A 656 54.52 14.69 -39.39
C GLY A 656 54.03 13.96 -40.66
N GLY A 657 53.85 12.69 -40.66
CA GLY A 657 53.34 11.87 -41.79
C GLY A 657 52.06 11.16 -41.49
N ASP A 658 51.58 11.23 -40.25
CA ASP A 658 50.39 10.56 -39.71
C ASP A 658 49.30 11.60 -39.43
N VAL A 659 48.08 11.19 -39.55
CA VAL A 659 46.91 12.01 -39.19
C VAL A 659 46.10 11.28 -38.16
N THR A 660 45.70 12.02 -37.12
CA THR A 660 44.71 11.51 -36.15
C THR A 660 43.33 11.78 -36.70
N VAL A 661 42.59 10.72 -37.00
CA VAL A 661 41.25 10.81 -37.55
C VAL A 661 40.23 10.36 -36.50
N GLN A 662 39.23 11.16 -36.26
CA GLN A 662 38.10 10.83 -35.39
C GLN A 662 36.97 10.21 -36.22
N VAL A 663 36.62 8.95 -35.87
CA VAL A 663 35.50 8.20 -36.45
C VAL A 663 34.49 7.93 -35.34
N GLY A 664 33.41 8.67 -35.31
CA GLY A 664 32.46 8.62 -34.20
C GLY A 664 33.14 9.07 -32.87
N ILE A 665 33.17 8.18 -31.87
CA ILE A 665 33.79 8.44 -30.56
C ILE A 665 35.24 7.97 -30.46
N LEU A 666 35.75 7.28 -31.49
CA LEU A 666 37.10 6.73 -31.53
C LEU A 666 38.05 7.67 -32.27
N LYS A 667 39.25 7.91 -31.70
CA LYS A 667 40.34 8.60 -32.36
C LYS A 667 41.41 7.57 -32.72
N THR A 668 41.82 7.53 -33.99
CA THR A 668 42.83 6.61 -34.48
C THR A 668 43.90 7.36 -35.26
N ASN A 669 45.18 6.96 -35.08
CA ASN A 669 46.32 7.49 -35.84
C ASN A 669 46.52 6.62 -37.07
N VAL A 670 46.51 7.23 -38.26
CA VAL A 670 46.67 6.53 -39.56
C VAL A 670 47.60 7.32 -40.43
N PRO A 671 48.51 6.68 -41.19
CA PRO A 671 49.31 7.37 -42.18
C PRO A 671 48.43 8.13 -43.20
N ALA A 672 48.78 9.37 -43.49
CA ALA A 672 48.03 10.23 -44.39
C ALA A 672 47.73 9.56 -45.76
N LYS A 673 48.69 8.81 -46.27
CA LYS A 673 48.55 8.06 -47.55
C LYS A 673 47.44 6.99 -47.55
N ASN A 674 47.02 6.54 -46.36
CA ASN A 674 45.96 5.53 -46.21
C ASN A 674 44.57 6.17 -46.05
N CYS A 675 44.40 7.47 -46.17
CA CYS A 675 43.18 8.20 -46.10
C CYS A 675 42.84 8.71 -47.51
N LEU A 676 41.56 8.62 -47.90
CA LEU A 676 41.05 9.14 -49.17
C LEU A 676 40.27 10.44 -48.96
N LEU A 677 40.59 11.50 -49.71
CA LEU A 677 39.88 12.76 -49.65
C LEU A 677 38.58 12.62 -50.48
N VAL A 678 37.45 12.74 -49.88
CA VAL A 678 36.13 12.65 -50.53
C VAL A 678 35.79 14.03 -51.07
N LYS A 679 35.87 14.25 -52.39
CA LYS A 679 35.36 15.44 -53.08
C LYS A 679 33.85 15.26 -53.34
N GLY A 680 33.02 15.93 -52.53
CA GLY A 680 31.62 16.03 -52.84
C GLY A 680 30.76 16.36 -51.62
N LYS A 681 29.89 17.34 -51.77
CA LYS A 681 28.75 17.54 -50.82
C LYS A 681 27.91 16.31 -50.86
N THR A 682 28.02 15.40 -49.92
CA THR A 682 27.09 14.30 -49.74
C THR A 682 25.81 14.89 -49.21
N LYS A 683 24.72 14.87 -50.03
CA LYS A 683 23.37 15.02 -49.54
C LYS A 683 23.17 13.92 -48.52
N VAL A 684 23.04 14.28 -47.26
CA VAL A 684 22.55 13.40 -46.20
C VAL A 684 21.14 13.04 -46.56
N SER A 685 20.88 11.77 -46.92
CA SER A 685 19.53 11.25 -47.10
C SER A 685 18.75 11.45 -45.83
N GLU A 686 17.62 12.11 -45.89
CA GLU A 686 16.74 12.47 -44.78
C GLU A 686 16.02 11.28 -44.14
N ASP A 687 16.31 10.04 -44.50
CA ASP A 687 15.57 8.83 -44.09
C ASP A 687 16.12 8.09 -42.84
N LEU A 688 17.05 8.68 -42.11
CA LEU A 688 17.50 8.10 -40.84
C LEU A 688 17.43 9.13 -39.70
N ARG A 689 16.29 9.78 -39.53
CA ARG A 689 15.97 10.42 -38.26
C ARG A 689 15.44 9.35 -37.30
N PRO A 690 16.12 9.03 -36.23
CA PRO A 690 15.55 8.18 -35.18
C PRO A 690 14.34 8.89 -34.59
N LYS A 691 13.20 8.22 -34.58
CA LYS A 691 12.00 8.66 -33.84
C LYS A 691 12.43 8.95 -32.41
N LYS A 692 12.20 10.19 -31.96
CA LYS A 692 12.45 10.64 -30.58
C LYS A 692 11.79 9.69 -29.59
N ARG A 693 12.56 8.82 -28.95
CA ARG A 693 12.20 8.24 -27.66
C ARG A 693 12.73 9.20 -26.61
N LYS A 694 11.84 9.76 -25.81
CA LYS A 694 12.14 10.61 -24.66
C LYS A 694 12.98 9.81 -23.66
N GLY A 695 14.26 10.15 -23.57
CA GLY A 695 15.17 9.67 -22.52
C GLY A 695 15.58 10.86 -21.67
N TYR A 696 15.24 10.82 -20.41
CA TYR A 696 15.38 11.91 -19.42
C TYR A 696 16.81 12.44 -19.20
N ALA A 697 17.85 11.71 -19.60
CA ALA A 697 19.25 12.13 -19.41
C ALA A 697 19.74 13.17 -20.43
N HIS A 698 19.11 13.26 -21.60
CA HIS A 698 19.51 14.25 -22.61
C HIS A 698 18.80 15.59 -22.40
N ASP A 699 17.62 15.59 -21.76
CA ASP A 699 16.89 16.82 -21.45
C ASP A 699 17.52 17.61 -20.30
N MET A 700 18.28 16.98 -19.38
CA MET A 700 18.95 17.72 -18.31
C MET A 700 20.15 18.52 -18.79
N LEU A 701 20.89 18.05 -19.80
CA LEU A 701 21.99 18.82 -20.40
C LEU A 701 21.48 19.91 -21.34
N VAL A 702 20.41 19.63 -22.11
CA VAL A 702 19.78 20.59 -23.02
C VAL A 702 18.96 21.64 -22.26
N THR A 703 18.33 21.30 -21.13
CA THR A 703 17.64 22.28 -20.29
C THR A 703 18.59 23.18 -19.50
N ARG A 704 19.78 22.72 -19.11
CA ARG A 704 20.79 23.61 -18.50
C ARG A 704 21.41 24.55 -19.52
N THR A 705 21.67 24.11 -20.75
CA THR A 705 22.16 24.99 -21.82
C THR A 705 21.07 25.94 -22.36
N ALA A 706 19.79 25.58 -22.26
CA ALA A 706 18.69 26.46 -22.67
C ALA A 706 18.26 27.45 -21.57
N SER A 707 18.66 27.22 -20.31
CA SER A 707 18.35 28.11 -19.16
C SER A 707 19.53 28.99 -18.72
N THR A 708 20.74 28.76 -19.22
CA THR A 708 21.89 29.60 -18.92
C THR A 708 21.73 30.91 -19.65
N ARG A 709 21.32 31.94 -18.95
CA ARG A 709 21.18 33.30 -19.47
C ARG A 709 22.55 33.86 -19.75
N GLN A 710 22.74 34.46 -20.93
CA GLN A 710 23.95 35.22 -21.26
C GLN A 710 24.08 36.51 -20.42
N GLU A 711 23.11 36.79 -19.57
CA GLU A 711 23.04 37.97 -18.71
C GLU A 711 22.77 37.58 -17.25
N LEU A 712 23.57 38.11 -16.34
CA LEU A 712 23.44 37.96 -14.89
C LEU A 712 23.13 39.31 -14.24
N ASP A 713 22.02 39.41 -13.56
CA ASP A 713 21.57 40.66 -12.92
C ASP A 713 21.92 40.60 -11.42
N VAL A 714 22.79 41.47 -10.98
CA VAL A 714 23.23 41.63 -9.60
C VAL A 714 22.91 43.01 -9.03
N ARG A 715 21.98 43.73 -9.63
CA ARG A 715 21.52 45.06 -9.14
C ARG A 715 20.88 44.93 -7.76
N GLY A 716 21.23 45.85 -6.86
CA GLY A 716 20.68 45.87 -5.50
C GLY A 716 21.38 44.94 -4.51
N MET A 717 22.36 44.12 -4.94
CA MET A 717 23.17 43.28 -4.07
C MET A 717 24.34 44.08 -3.48
N THR A 718 24.81 43.64 -2.32
CA THR A 718 26.12 44.06 -1.79
C THR A 718 27.24 43.36 -2.55
N ILE A 719 28.49 43.82 -2.42
CA ILE A 719 29.64 43.18 -3.07
C ILE A 719 29.82 41.74 -2.59
N GLU A 720 29.60 41.51 -1.29
CA GLU A 720 29.73 40.17 -0.66
C GLU A 720 28.67 39.19 -1.16
N GLU A 721 27.48 39.64 -1.48
CA GLU A 721 26.38 38.82 -2.05
C GLU A 721 26.52 38.60 -3.57
N ALA A 722 27.11 39.59 -4.26
CA ALA A 722 27.28 39.53 -5.71
C ALA A 722 28.41 38.59 -6.13
N ILE A 723 29.51 38.49 -5.39
CA ILE A 723 30.64 37.62 -5.73
C ILE A 723 30.26 36.14 -5.87
N PRO A 724 29.59 35.51 -4.87
CA PRO A 724 29.18 34.10 -5.03
C PRO A 724 28.19 33.87 -6.18
N THR A 725 27.34 34.84 -6.46
CA THR A 725 26.37 34.79 -7.55
C THR A 725 27.05 34.88 -8.91
N VAL A 726 28.08 35.72 -9.01
CA VAL A 726 28.88 35.86 -10.23
C VAL A 726 29.75 34.62 -10.48
N ASP A 727 30.38 34.06 -9.45
CA ASP A 727 31.14 32.82 -9.56
C ASP A 727 30.29 31.68 -10.07
N LYS A 728 29.10 31.49 -9.50
CA LYS A 728 28.18 30.49 -9.99
C LYS A 728 27.76 30.74 -11.45
N GLY A 729 27.56 32.02 -11.83
CA GLY A 729 27.24 32.40 -13.20
C GLY A 729 28.40 32.08 -14.18
N ILE A 730 29.65 32.28 -13.75
CA ILE A 730 30.83 31.94 -14.53
C ILE A 730 30.96 30.43 -14.71
N ASP A 731 30.77 29.65 -13.65
CA ASP A 731 30.78 28.19 -13.71
C ASP A 731 29.70 27.63 -14.63
N ASP A 732 28.48 28.15 -14.53
CA ASP A 732 27.36 27.76 -15.38
C ASP A 732 27.63 28.14 -16.85
N ALA A 733 28.22 29.31 -17.12
CA ALA A 733 28.59 29.77 -18.46
C ALA A 733 29.71 28.90 -19.08
N LEU A 734 30.71 28.53 -18.30
CA LEU A 734 31.80 27.62 -18.71
C LEU A 734 31.27 26.23 -19.03
N LEU A 735 30.39 25.68 -18.20
CA LEU A 735 29.73 24.39 -18.41
C LEU A 735 28.82 24.41 -19.65
N ALA A 736 28.21 25.55 -19.94
CA ALA A 736 27.38 25.76 -21.11
C ALA A 736 28.19 26.06 -22.39
N GLY A 737 29.51 26.28 -22.26
CA GLY A 737 30.39 26.63 -23.39
C GLY A 737 30.12 28.02 -23.97
N LEU A 738 29.63 28.96 -23.14
CA LEU A 738 29.39 30.34 -23.57
C LEU A 738 30.72 31.08 -23.66
N PRO A 739 30.97 31.81 -24.76
CA PRO A 739 32.25 32.55 -24.90
C PRO A 739 32.29 33.84 -24.08
N GLU A 740 31.14 34.37 -23.70
CA GLU A 740 30.98 35.60 -22.96
C GLU A 740 29.78 35.57 -22.03
N LEU A 741 29.86 36.32 -20.92
CA LEU A 741 28.79 36.52 -19.95
C LEU A 741 28.65 37.98 -19.59
N ARG A 742 27.41 38.53 -19.62
CA ARG A 742 27.12 39.93 -19.25
C ARG A 742 26.65 40.02 -17.82
N ILE A 743 27.26 40.88 -17.03
CA ILE A 743 26.92 41.12 -15.62
C ILE A 743 26.34 42.55 -15.50
N ILE A 744 25.07 42.62 -15.07
CA ILE A 744 24.33 43.87 -14.92
C ILE A 744 24.39 44.31 -13.45
N HIS A 745 25.18 45.32 -13.12
CA HIS A 745 25.38 45.84 -11.77
C HIS A 745 24.73 47.22 -11.53
N GLY A 746 24.18 47.80 -12.59
CA GLY A 746 23.53 49.16 -12.51
C GLY A 746 24.49 50.33 -12.49
N LYS A 747 23.93 51.52 -12.65
CA LYS A 747 24.70 52.78 -12.72
C LYS A 747 24.91 53.50 -11.36
N GLY A 748 24.33 53.03 -10.25
CA GLY A 748 24.34 53.63 -8.92
C GLY A 748 25.64 54.39 -8.50
N THR A 749 26.07 54.29 -7.26
CA THR A 749 27.29 54.94 -6.75
C THR A 749 28.59 54.42 -7.39
N GLY A 750 28.54 53.38 -8.16
CA GLY A 750 29.68 52.73 -8.80
C GLY A 750 30.46 51.78 -7.89
N ALA A 751 30.12 51.66 -6.62
CA ALA A 751 30.82 50.77 -5.66
C ALA A 751 30.78 49.28 -6.08
N LEU A 752 29.60 48.79 -6.48
CA LEU A 752 29.42 47.40 -6.93
C LEU A 752 30.22 47.12 -8.22
N ARG A 753 30.23 48.07 -9.17
CA ARG A 753 31.07 47.98 -10.38
C ARG A 753 32.57 47.93 -10.03
N ALA A 754 33.05 48.80 -9.16
CA ALA A 754 34.47 48.83 -8.80
C ALA A 754 34.89 47.54 -8.09
N GLY A 755 34.10 47.04 -7.14
CA GLY A 755 34.35 45.78 -6.43
C GLY A 755 34.35 44.56 -7.35
N LEU A 756 33.35 44.42 -8.23
CA LEU A 756 33.26 43.33 -9.17
C LEU A 756 34.38 43.38 -10.24
N THR A 757 34.75 44.58 -10.71
CA THR A 757 35.90 44.75 -11.66
C THR A 757 37.21 44.29 -11.03
N ALA A 758 37.48 44.65 -9.78
CA ALA A 758 38.67 44.21 -9.05
C ALA A 758 38.69 42.66 -8.88
N TYR A 759 37.55 42.07 -8.50
CA TYR A 759 37.42 40.64 -8.32
C TYR A 759 37.59 39.88 -9.64
N LEU A 760 36.87 40.27 -10.71
CA LEU A 760 36.90 39.60 -12.00
C LEU A 760 38.25 39.74 -12.74
N SER A 761 38.97 40.83 -12.53
CA SER A 761 40.34 40.97 -13.07
C SER A 761 41.33 39.96 -12.50
N ALA A 762 41.10 39.43 -11.29
CA ALA A 762 41.89 38.43 -10.63
C ALA A 762 41.40 36.99 -10.84
N HIS A 763 40.21 36.84 -11.46
CA HIS A 763 39.55 35.54 -11.61
C HIS A 763 40.19 34.70 -12.74
N ARG A 764 40.57 33.42 -12.47
CA ARG A 764 41.29 32.54 -13.39
C ARG A 764 40.57 32.21 -14.70
N ALA A 765 39.27 32.25 -14.69
CA ALA A 765 38.47 31.89 -15.86
C ALA A 765 38.17 33.09 -16.77
N VAL A 766 38.40 34.30 -16.34
CA VAL A 766 38.13 35.52 -17.10
C VAL A 766 39.34 35.93 -17.91
N LYS A 767 39.27 35.88 -19.24
CA LYS A 767 40.32 36.27 -20.15
C LYS A 767 40.40 37.76 -20.43
N ARG A 768 39.26 38.42 -20.48
CA ARG A 768 39.09 39.81 -20.81
C ARG A 768 37.79 40.36 -20.18
N LEU A 769 37.83 41.64 -19.84
CA LEU A 769 36.75 42.34 -19.20
C LEU A 769 36.58 43.71 -19.88
N GLU A 770 35.31 44.00 -20.29
CA GLU A 770 34.95 45.27 -20.95
C GLU A 770 33.62 45.82 -20.46
N LEU A 771 33.44 47.14 -20.54
CA LEU A 771 32.13 47.75 -20.30
C LEU A 771 31.22 47.45 -21.49
N ALA A 772 29.93 47.13 -21.19
CA ALA A 772 28.96 46.89 -22.22
C ALA A 772 28.76 48.11 -23.15
N SER A 773 28.35 47.87 -24.41
CA SER A 773 28.06 48.91 -25.37
C SER A 773 26.91 49.82 -24.92
N LEU A 774 26.81 51.05 -25.42
CA LEU A 774 25.75 52.02 -25.03
C LEU A 774 24.31 51.44 -25.20
N HIS A 775 24.13 50.57 -26.15
CA HIS A 775 22.82 49.91 -26.42
C HIS A 775 22.57 48.68 -25.53
N GLU A 776 23.58 48.19 -24.85
CA GLU A 776 23.57 46.98 -24.01
C GLU A 776 23.72 47.22 -22.54
N GLY A 777 23.47 48.43 -22.09
CA GLY A 777 23.52 48.82 -20.68
C GLY A 777 24.62 49.84 -20.33
N GLY A 778 25.61 50.05 -21.19
CA GLY A 778 26.71 50.99 -21.05
C GLY A 778 27.46 50.86 -19.74
N ALA A 779 27.67 51.96 -19.00
CA ALA A 779 28.37 51.96 -17.70
C ALA A 779 27.67 51.19 -16.58
N GLY A 780 26.49 50.62 -16.81
CA GLY A 780 25.71 49.83 -15.83
C GLY A 780 25.88 48.30 -16.02
N ALA A 781 26.61 47.86 -17.01
CA ALA A 781 26.88 46.42 -17.22
C ALA A 781 28.34 46.18 -17.66
N THR A 782 28.88 45.04 -17.28
CA THR A 782 30.25 44.59 -17.62
C THR A 782 30.16 43.25 -18.36
N VAL A 783 30.83 43.14 -19.50
CA VAL A 783 30.93 41.88 -20.26
C VAL A 783 32.28 41.24 -19.92
N ILE A 784 32.24 39.97 -19.57
CA ILE A 784 33.39 39.12 -19.32
C ILE A 784 33.55 38.06 -20.42
N TYR A 785 34.73 37.87 -20.93
CA TYR A 785 35.06 36.84 -21.88
C TYR A 785 35.75 35.66 -21.14
N LEU A 786 35.18 34.49 -21.31
CA LEU A 786 35.53 33.26 -20.57
C LEU A 786 36.53 32.36 -21.35
#